data_c5934252341513af77e19112689252ba
#
_entry.id   c5934252341513af77e19112689252ba
#
_cell.length_a   1.000
_cell.length_b   1.000
_cell.length_c   1.000
_cell.angle_alpha   90.00
_cell.angle_beta   90.00
_cell.angle_gamma   90.00
#
_symmetry.space_group_name_H-M   'P 1'
#
loop_
_entity.id
_entity.type
_entity.pdbx_description
1 polymer ?
#
loop_
_entity_poly.entity_id
_entity_poly.type
_entity_poly.pdbx_seq_one_letter_code
_entity_poly.pdbx_strand_id
1 'polypeptide(L)'
;MSVSFVPGAVSVRPGFPLSALAIACGLCTITPLHAEEHVHELPPTVITAIQQSSPLTVVADPKDPRQPVPASDAADYLKTIPGFSAIRSGGSNSDPVLRGMFGSRLLLLTDGGQMLGACPGRMDAPSSYISPETYDLLTVTKGPQTVIWGPGASAGVVRFEREPERFGELGARLHASVLAGSNGRFDRLIDGAVGGEQGYLRVMANRSHSEDYDNGDGDTIASRWDKWNSDVALGWTPDADTLIELSAGRGDGEARYAGRGMDGTQFKRESLGLRVERSNLGGVLDKVEAKVYYNYADHIMDNFRLRVPNPTSMMAMPMASQVDRRTLGARLAATWKWDDVELITGIDAQRSEHRARRSTYSMMTGYTDADRFPWNKDALMHNYGAFAEATWSLAERDRLVSGARVDRASAKDYRQSFRSMMGMTRPNPTAGETRAETLPSGFVRYEHDLAGSPTTLYAGIGHVQRFPDYWELFSAGLNGPAGSRNAFDGIEPEKTTQLDIGIQYQDDKLQAWASAYAGQVRDYILFDYRGMSTQADNVDARIMGGELGVAYALDSNWKADATLAYAWGKNSSDGEALPQMPPLEARLSLTYARDDWSVGALWRVVDSQGRIAEGRGNVVGQDFADSAGFGVLSLNGAYRVSQQVKLSAGVDNLLDKRYAENLNLAGDAGFGFPADTRIDEPGRTLWAKVDFDF
;
A
#
# COMPACT_ATOMS: atom_id res chain seq x y z
N MET A 1 22.16 -12.42 54.47
CA MET A 1 20.88 -13.13 54.34
C MET A 1 19.75 -12.15 54.56
N SER A 2 19.12 -11.79 53.49
CA SER A 2 17.73 -11.34 53.38
C SER A 2 17.55 -10.81 51.95
N VAL A 3 16.87 -11.63 51.17
CA VAL A 3 16.50 -11.35 49.77
C VAL A 3 15.24 -10.54 49.82
N SER A 4 15.24 -9.31 49.33
CA SER A 4 14.04 -8.51 49.10
C SER A 4 13.60 -8.68 47.65
N PHE A 5 12.45 -9.32 47.46
CA PHE A 5 11.71 -9.36 46.21
C PHE A 5 11.08 -7.98 45.91
N VAL A 6 11.39 -7.41 44.75
CA VAL A 6 10.63 -6.27 44.19
C VAL A 6 9.62 -6.85 43.21
N PRO A 7 8.30 -6.58 43.35
CA PRO A 7 7.32 -7.02 42.41
C PRO A 7 7.41 -6.19 41.14
N GLY A 8 7.61 -6.86 39.99
CA GLY A 8 7.53 -6.25 38.68
C GLY A 8 6.10 -5.76 38.41
N ALA A 9 5.99 -4.51 38.01
CA ALA A 9 4.73 -3.93 37.55
C ALA A 9 4.32 -4.58 36.24
N VAL A 10 3.28 -5.41 36.28
CA VAL A 10 2.57 -5.90 35.11
C VAL A 10 1.80 -4.73 34.50
N SER A 11 2.24 -4.24 33.34
CA SER A 11 1.47 -3.26 32.57
C SER A 11 0.19 -3.93 32.07
N VAL A 12 -0.95 -3.59 32.65
CA VAL A 12 -2.27 -3.98 32.16
C VAL A 12 -2.50 -3.23 30.86
N ARG A 13 -2.46 -3.94 29.73
CA ARG A 13 -2.87 -3.43 28.42
C ARG A 13 -4.38 -3.18 28.44
N PRO A 14 -4.89 -2.04 27.91
CA PRO A 14 -6.33 -1.81 27.83
C PRO A 14 -6.94 -2.81 26.84
N GLY A 15 -7.62 -3.82 27.36
CA GLY A 15 -8.52 -4.66 26.56
C GLY A 15 -9.72 -3.83 26.09
N PHE A 16 -10.21 -4.10 24.88
CA PHE A 16 -11.49 -3.56 24.42
C PHE A 16 -12.56 -3.91 25.46
N PRO A 17 -13.31 -2.95 26.00
CA PRO A 17 -14.35 -3.27 26.95
C PRO A 17 -15.47 -4.05 26.24
N LEU A 18 -15.82 -5.21 26.75
CA LEU A 18 -16.97 -6.02 26.31
C LEU A 18 -18.32 -5.25 26.29
N SER A 19 -18.36 -4.08 26.95
CA SER A 19 -19.48 -3.15 26.94
C SER A 19 -19.78 -2.51 25.56
N ALA A 20 -18.79 -2.41 24.64
CA ALA A 20 -19.05 -1.89 23.28
C ALA A 20 -19.83 -2.91 22.42
N LEU A 21 -19.61 -4.20 22.64
CA LEU A 21 -20.37 -5.27 21.97
C LEU A 21 -21.83 -5.34 22.47
N ALA A 22 -22.06 -5.03 23.75
CA ALA A 22 -23.39 -5.01 24.35
C ALA A 22 -24.25 -3.82 23.86
N ILE A 23 -23.63 -2.68 23.51
CA ILE A 23 -24.34 -1.52 22.94
C ILE A 23 -24.75 -1.78 21.49
N ALA A 24 -23.92 -2.47 20.71
CA ALA A 24 -24.25 -2.87 19.34
C ALA A 24 -25.41 -3.89 19.31
N CYS A 25 -25.44 -4.85 20.23
CA CYS A 25 -26.52 -5.83 20.33
C CYS A 25 -27.86 -5.26 20.86
N GLY A 26 -27.82 -4.11 21.56
CA GLY A 26 -29.04 -3.47 22.07
C GLY A 26 -29.84 -2.65 21.06
N LEU A 27 -29.25 -2.34 19.91
CA LEU A 27 -29.88 -1.58 18.81
C LEU A 27 -30.55 -2.49 17.74
N CYS A 28 -30.37 -3.80 17.82
CA CYS A 28 -30.85 -4.77 16.82
C CYS A 28 -32.34 -5.19 16.97
N THR A 29 -33.21 -4.38 17.56
CA THR A 29 -34.66 -4.68 17.62
C THR A 29 -35.49 -3.84 16.63
N ILE A 30 -34.91 -3.33 15.57
CA ILE A 30 -35.64 -2.72 14.47
C ILE A 30 -36.04 -3.83 13.50
N THR A 31 -37.33 -4.18 13.47
CA THR A 31 -37.90 -5.14 12.54
C THR A 31 -37.74 -4.63 11.10
N PRO A 32 -37.13 -5.39 10.18
CA PRO A 32 -37.05 -4.96 8.78
C PRO A 32 -38.44 -5.02 8.12
N LEU A 33 -38.86 -3.93 7.50
CA LEU A 33 -39.96 -3.95 6.52
C LEU A 33 -39.40 -4.60 5.25
N HIS A 34 -39.92 -5.77 4.89
CA HIS A 34 -39.57 -6.48 3.66
C HIS A 34 -40.25 -5.83 2.48
N ALA A 35 -39.46 -5.31 1.55
CA ALA A 35 -39.82 -5.26 0.14
C ALA A 35 -39.14 -6.46 -0.53
N GLU A 36 -39.89 -7.48 -0.91
CA GLU A 36 -39.41 -8.60 -1.71
C GLU A 36 -39.20 -8.12 -3.17
N GLU A 37 -38.01 -7.58 -3.45
CA GLU A 37 -37.46 -7.66 -4.81
C GLU A 37 -36.55 -8.90 -4.83
N HIS A 38 -36.89 -9.87 -5.66
CA HIS A 38 -36.02 -11.00 -5.98
C HIS A 38 -34.81 -10.50 -6.79
N VAL A 39 -33.85 -9.90 -6.10
CA VAL A 39 -32.50 -9.70 -6.64
C VAL A 39 -31.87 -11.10 -6.68
N HIS A 40 -31.57 -11.59 -7.89
CA HIS A 40 -30.72 -12.78 -8.06
C HIS A 40 -29.31 -12.42 -7.58
N GLU A 41 -29.05 -12.65 -6.30
CA GLU A 41 -27.71 -12.48 -5.74
C GLU A 41 -26.79 -13.54 -6.34
N LEU A 42 -25.61 -13.09 -6.81
CA LEU A 42 -24.58 -13.98 -7.32
C LEU A 42 -24.09 -14.94 -6.20
N PRO A 43 -23.69 -16.17 -6.54
CA PRO A 43 -23.08 -17.09 -5.59
C PRO A 43 -21.86 -16.45 -4.90
N PRO A 44 -21.67 -16.65 -3.59
CA PRO A 44 -20.51 -16.12 -2.88
C PRO A 44 -19.23 -16.77 -3.43
N THR A 45 -18.23 -15.97 -3.74
CA THR A 45 -16.94 -16.44 -4.27
C THR A 45 -15.76 -15.83 -3.51
N VAL A 46 -14.62 -16.50 -3.55
CA VAL A 46 -13.34 -15.99 -3.06
C VAL A 46 -12.56 -15.43 -4.26
N ILE A 47 -12.10 -14.19 -4.16
CA ILE A 47 -11.37 -13.53 -5.24
C ILE A 47 -9.96 -14.10 -5.34
N THR A 48 -9.60 -14.66 -6.49
CA THR A 48 -8.26 -15.23 -6.76
C THR A 48 -7.46 -14.40 -7.76
N ALA A 49 -8.15 -13.60 -8.59
CA ALA A 49 -7.56 -12.67 -9.54
C ALA A 49 -8.50 -11.49 -9.73
N ILE A 50 -7.94 -10.28 -9.85
CA ILE A 50 -8.70 -9.05 -10.10
C ILE A 50 -8.51 -8.66 -11.56
N GLN A 51 -9.62 -8.50 -12.27
CA GLN A 51 -9.61 -8.09 -13.66
C GLN A 51 -9.49 -6.56 -13.78
N GLN A 52 -9.00 -6.09 -14.93
CA GLN A 52 -8.98 -4.67 -15.25
C GLN A 52 -10.39 -4.19 -15.57
N SER A 53 -10.83 -3.12 -14.91
CA SER A 53 -12.19 -2.58 -15.03
C SER A 53 -12.36 -1.64 -16.24
N SER A 54 -11.31 -0.90 -16.57
CA SER A 54 -11.21 0.00 -17.73
C SER A 54 -9.75 0.15 -18.14
N PRO A 55 -9.40 0.81 -19.26
CA PRO A 55 -8.01 0.96 -19.69
C PRO A 55 -7.08 1.40 -18.53
N LEU A 56 -6.12 0.54 -18.19
CA LEU A 56 -5.11 0.75 -17.13
C LEU A 56 -5.68 0.97 -15.71
N THR A 57 -6.96 0.73 -15.50
CA THR A 57 -7.62 0.94 -14.21
C THR A 57 -8.19 -0.37 -13.66
N VAL A 58 -7.94 -0.61 -12.38
CA VAL A 58 -8.52 -1.71 -11.59
C VAL A 58 -9.38 -1.10 -10.50
N VAL A 59 -10.60 -1.60 -10.37
CA VAL A 59 -11.53 -1.26 -9.28
C VAL A 59 -11.91 -2.54 -8.54
N ALA A 60 -11.88 -2.51 -7.22
CA ALA A 60 -12.20 -3.68 -6.39
C ALA A 60 -12.78 -3.27 -5.04
N ASP A 61 -13.60 -4.15 -4.47
CA ASP A 61 -14.04 -4.06 -3.07
C ASP A 61 -12.97 -4.69 -2.17
N PRO A 62 -12.39 -3.94 -1.23
CA PRO A 62 -11.39 -4.48 -0.29
C PRO A 62 -11.96 -5.43 0.76
N LYS A 63 -13.26 -5.48 0.97
CA LYS A 63 -13.94 -6.35 1.96
C LYS A 63 -14.14 -7.77 1.44
N ASP A 64 -14.12 -7.97 0.11
CA ASP A 64 -14.25 -9.29 -0.48
C ASP A 64 -13.15 -10.25 -0.02
N PRO A 65 -13.49 -11.50 0.36
CA PRO A 65 -12.51 -12.50 0.73
C PRO A 65 -11.59 -12.84 -0.45
N ARG A 66 -10.29 -12.97 -0.18
CA ARG A 66 -9.24 -13.17 -1.19
C ARG A 66 -8.36 -14.35 -0.90
N GLN A 67 -7.77 -14.92 -1.97
CA GLN A 67 -6.78 -15.98 -1.88
C GLN A 67 -5.58 -15.68 -2.80
N PRO A 68 -4.32 -15.81 -2.33
CA PRO A 68 -3.92 -16.13 -0.94
C PRO A 68 -4.47 -15.08 0.05
N VAL A 69 -4.72 -15.48 1.31
CA VAL A 69 -5.19 -14.53 2.33
C VAL A 69 -4.09 -13.51 2.62
N PRO A 70 -4.29 -12.23 2.31
CA PRO A 70 -3.27 -11.22 2.54
C PRO A 70 -3.03 -10.99 4.03
N ALA A 71 -1.84 -10.50 4.37
CA ALA A 71 -1.62 -9.89 5.67
C ALA A 71 -2.49 -8.63 5.84
N SER A 72 -2.59 -8.14 7.07
CA SER A 72 -3.38 -6.93 7.38
C SER A 72 -2.64 -5.64 6.98
N ASP A 73 -2.19 -5.55 5.73
CA ASP A 73 -1.61 -4.34 5.14
C ASP A 73 -1.93 -4.22 3.65
N ALA A 74 -1.80 -2.99 3.13
CA ALA A 74 -2.13 -2.73 1.74
C ALA A 74 -1.17 -3.40 0.75
N ALA A 75 0.10 -3.61 1.09
CA ALA A 75 1.08 -4.16 0.15
C ALA A 75 0.77 -5.62 -0.17
N ASP A 76 0.51 -6.42 0.86
CA ASP A 76 0.18 -7.84 0.67
C ASP A 76 -1.19 -8.00 -0.02
N TYR A 77 -2.13 -7.10 0.29
CA TYR A 77 -3.40 -7.04 -0.42
C TYR A 77 -3.22 -6.74 -1.92
N LEU A 78 -2.40 -5.75 -2.27
CA LEU A 78 -2.14 -5.34 -3.65
C LEU A 78 -1.46 -6.46 -4.48
N LYS A 79 -0.71 -7.38 -3.88
CA LYS A 79 -0.14 -8.57 -4.54
C LYS A 79 -1.20 -9.45 -5.23
N THR A 80 -2.48 -9.32 -4.89
CA THR A 80 -3.57 -10.02 -5.58
C THR A 80 -3.94 -9.40 -6.94
N ILE A 81 -3.38 -8.22 -7.27
CA ILE A 81 -3.58 -7.52 -8.55
C ILE A 81 -2.40 -7.82 -9.47
N PRO A 82 -2.60 -8.23 -10.74
CA PRO A 82 -1.52 -8.48 -11.69
C PRO A 82 -0.56 -7.29 -11.83
N GLY A 83 0.73 -7.55 -11.84
CA GLY A 83 1.80 -6.54 -11.92
C GLY A 83 2.27 -6.00 -10.58
N PHE A 84 1.58 -6.31 -9.47
CA PHE A 84 2.05 -6.01 -8.13
C PHE A 84 2.89 -7.14 -7.54
N SER A 85 3.90 -6.71 -6.79
CA SER A 85 4.74 -7.53 -5.91
C SER A 85 4.96 -6.74 -4.62
N ALA A 86 5.70 -7.28 -3.67
CA ALA A 86 6.04 -6.55 -2.45
C ALA A 86 7.44 -6.92 -1.96
N ILE A 87 8.17 -5.95 -1.41
CA ILE A 87 9.42 -6.19 -0.71
C ILE A 87 9.06 -6.55 0.73
N ARG A 88 9.36 -7.79 1.11
CA ARG A 88 8.94 -8.38 2.38
C ARG A 88 10.12 -8.54 3.33
N SER A 89 9.93 -8.17 4.60
CA SER A 89 10.92 -8.33 5.67
C SER A 89 10.44 -9.20 6.83
N GLY A 90 9.16 -9.57 6.86
CA GLY A 90 8.51 -10.36 7.90
C GLY A 90 7.09 -10.72 7.50
N GLY A 91 6.18 -10.89 8.45
CA GLY A 91 4.79 -11.30 8.20
C GLY A 91 3.86 -10.19 7.69
N SER A 92 4.22 -8.92 7.93
CA SER A 92 3.42 -7.74 7.60
C SER A 92 4.31 -6.54 7.32
N ASN A 93 3.72 -5.41 6.90
CA ASN A 93 4.38 -4.13 6.62
C ASN A 93 5.36 -4.20 5.43
N SER A 94 4.98 -4.94 4.41
CA SER A 94 5.71 -4.99 3.16
C SER A 94 5.60 -3.66 2.39
N ASP A 95 6.57 -3.38 1.52
CA ASP A 95 6.57 -2.22 0.64
C ASP A 95 6.06 -2.63 -0.76
N PRO A 96 4.95 -2.06 -1.26
CA PRO A 96 4.38 -2.47 -2.54
C PRO A 96 5.25 -2.05 -3.71
N VAL A 97 5.29 -2.90 -4.71
CA VAL A 97 6.03 -2.71 -5.97
C VAL A 97 5.06 -2.93 -7.12
N LEU A 98 4.94 -1.97 -8.03
CA LEU A 98 4.17 -2.10 -9.25
C LEU A 98 5.10 -2.04 -10.46
N ARG A 99 5.08 -3.09 -11.31
CA ARG A 99 5.91 -3.18 -12.52
C ARG A 99 7.41 -3.00 -12.26
N GLY A 100 7.91 -3.49 -11.09
CA GLY A 100 9.28 -3.31 -10.65
C GLY A 100 9.62 -1.93 -10.08
N MET A 101 8.65 -1.03 -9.97
CA MET A 101 8.83 0.29 -9.38
C MET A 101 8.20 0.38 -7.98
N PHE A 102 8.94 0.88 -7.02
CA PHE A 102 8.56 0.93 -5.60
C PHE A 102 8.70 2.34 -5.00
N GLY A 103 8.34 2.48 -3.74
CA GLY A 103 8.50 3.70 -2.96
C GLY A 103 7.57 4.81 -3.43
N SER A 104 8.06 6.04 -3.49
CA SER A 104 7.29 7.20 -3.93
C SER A 104 7.02 7.27 -5.44
N ARG A 105 7.48 6.25 -6.22
CA ARG A 105 7.03 6.04 -7.60
C ARG A 105 5.59 5.54 -7.68
N LEU A 106 5.11 4.93 -6.57
CA LEU A 106 3.72 4.50 -6.39
C LEU A 106 3.06 5.40 -5.35
N LEU A 107 2.02 6.14 -5.75
CA LEU A 107 1.27 7.01 -4.86
C LEU A 107 0.17 6.21 -4.15
N LEU A 108 0.23 6.13 -2.82
CA LEU A 108 -0.82 5.52 -1.99
C LEU A 108 -1.63 6.61 -1.30
N LEU A 109 -2.94 6.60 -1.50
CA LEU A 109 -3.88 7.54 -0.91
C LEU A 109 -4.94 6.81 -0.09
N THR A 110 -5.32 7.40 1.03
CA THR A 110 -6.47 6.99 1.83
C THR A 110 -7.44 8.16 1.91
N ASP A 111 -8.67 7.96 1.44
CA ASP A 111 -9.66 9.02 1.31
C ASP A 111 -9.08 10.30 0.68
N GLY A 112 -8.22 10.16 -0.35
CA GLY A 112 -7.54 11.23 -1.08
C GLY A 112 -6.44 11.97 -0.30
N GLY A 113 -6.06 11.53 0.91
CA GLY A 113 -4.92 12.04 1.69
C GLY A 113 -3.72 11.09 1.64
N GLN A 114 -2.51 11.61 1.86
CA GLN A 114 -1.30 10.78 1.97
C GLN A 114 -0.96 10.48 3.43
N MET A 115 -0.79 9.20 3.76
CA MET A 115 -0.11 8.74 4.96
C MET A 115 1.32 8.39 4.58
N LEU A 116 2.27 9.24 4.94
CA LEU A 116 3.69 9.02 4.66
C LEU A 116 4.35 8.33 5.84
N GLY A 117 5.12 7.27 5.57
CA GLY A 117 5.95 6.63 6.59
C GLY A 117 7.07 7.54 7.09
N ALA A 118 7.56 7.28 8.29
CA ALA A 118 8.58 8.08 8.95
C ALA A 118 9.98 7.44 8.94
N CYS A 119 10.09 6.10 8.81
CA CYS A 119 11.37 5.41 8.87
C CYS A 119 12.25 5.70 7.65
N PRO A 120 13.50 6.17 7.84
CA PRO A 120 14.45 6.31 6.74
C PRO A 120 14.71 5.01 5.99
N GLY A 121 14.61 3.86 6.65
CA GLY A 121 14.73 2.52 6.05
C GLY A 121 13.40 1.92 5.61
N ARG A 122 12.31 2.69 5.56
CA ARG A 122 10.96 2.27 5.15
C ARG A 122 10.45 0.99 5.83
N MET A 123 10.73 0.82 7.13
CA MET A 123 10.13 -0.26 7.91
C MET A 123 8.63 -0.03 8.17
N ASP A 124 8.18 1.20 7.99
CA ASP A 124 6.81 1.68 8.06
C ASP A 124 6.38 2.32 6.73
N ALA A 125 6.50 1.60 5.62
CA ALA A 125 5.97 2.05 4.34
C ALA A 125 4.52 2.54 4.49
N PRO A 126 4.00 3.46 3.66
CA PRO A 126 2.62 3.96 3.75
C PRO A 126 1.57 2.84 3.84
N SER A 127 1.81 1.71 3.15
CA SER A 127 1.00 0.48 3.20
C SER A 127 0.83 -0.09 4.61
N SER A 128 1.79 0.11 5.51
CA SER A 128 1.77 -0.41 6.88
C SER A 128 0.65 0.17 7.74
N TYR A 129 0.18 1.37 7.39
CA TYR A 129 -0.87 2.12 8.09
C TYR A 129 -2.26 1.93 7.48
N ILE A 130 -2.37 1.15 6.39
CA ILE A 130 -3.61 0.91 5.66
C ILE A 130 -4.08 -0.52 5.95
N SER A 131 -5.26 -0.65 6.55
CA SER A 131 -5.99 -1.92 6.66
C SER A 131 -7.05 -1.96 5.57
N PRO A 132 -6.85 -2.70 4.47
CA PRO A 132 -7.70 -2.62 3.28
C PRO A 132 -9.19 -2.79 3.55
N GLU A 133 -9.56 -3.77 4.37
CA GLU A 133 -10.96 -4.08 4.69
C GLU A 133 -11.73 -2.98 5.44
N THR A 134 -11.05 -1.88 5.86
CA THR A 134 -11.71 -0.70 6.44
C THR A 134 -12.14 0.33 5.39
N TYR A 135 -12.00 0.01 4.11
CA TYR A 135 -12.38 0.84 2.97
C TYR A 135 -13.42 0.13 2.10
N ASP A 136 -14.20 0.90 1.36
CA ASP A 136 -15.27 0.38 0.51
C ASP A 136 -14.79 0.20 -0.93
N LEU A 137 -13.82 1.00 -1.36
CA LEU A 137 -13.36 1.04 -2.74
C LEU A 137 -11.83 1.09 -2.81
N LEU A 138 -11.26 0.22 -3.63
CA LEU A 138 -9.88 0.29 -4.09
C LEU A 138 -9.87 0.65 -5.57
N THR A 139 -9.21 1.75 -5.92
CA THR A 139 -8.93 2.11 -7.32
C THR A 139 -7.41 2.13 -7.55
N VAL A 140 -6.96 1.44 -8.59
CA VAL A 140 -5.57 1.47 -9.04
C VAL A 140 -5.50 1.97 -10.48
N THR A 141 -4.79 3.07 -10.72
CA THR A 141 -4.44 3.53 -12.07
C THR A 141 -2.97 3.22 -12.32
N LYS A 142 -2.68 2.39 -13.32
CA LYS A 142 -1.33 1.90 -13.62
C LYS A 142 -0.62 2.85 -14.61
N GLY A 143 0.66 3.12 -14.33
CA GLY A 143 1.48 4.01 -15.14
C GLY A 143 1.15 5.50 -14.96
N PRO A 144 1.84 6.39 -15.72
CA PRO A 144 1.65 7.84 -15.67
C PRO A 144 0.44 8.27 -16.53
N GLN A 145 -0.76 7.77 -16.22
CA GLN A 145 -2.00 7.90 -17.02
C GLN A 145 -3.10 8.67 -16.29
N THR A 146 -2.73 9.43 -15.25
CA THR A 146 -3.57 10.44 -14.58
C THR A 146 -2.70 11.52 -13.97
N VAL A 147 -3.21 12.73 -13.87
CA VAL A 147 -2.53 13.89 -13.25
C VAL A 147 -3.35 14.51 -12.12
N ILE A 148 -4.58 14.06 -11.90
CA ILE A 148 -5.47 14.63 -10.86
C ILE A 148 -5.01 14.28 -9.44
N TRP A 149 -4.15 13.28 -9.29
CA TRP A 149 -3.55 12.89 -8.03
C TRP A 149 -2.04 13.12 -8.05
N GLY A 150 -1.51 13.85 -7.07
CA GLY A 150 -0.10 14.21 -7.02
C GLY A 150 0.48 14.16 -5.63
N PRO A 151 1.78 14.42 -5.52
CA PRO A 151 2.76 14.70 -6.58
C PRO A 151 3.08 13.48 -7.46
N GLY A 152 3.70 13.71 -8.61
CA GLY A 152 3.90 12.77 -9.71
C GLY A 152 4.28 11.34 -9.33
N ALA A 153 3.48 10.39 -9.79
CA ALA A 153 3.65 8.96 -9.56
C ALA A 153 3.93 8.23 -10.88
N SER A 154 5.14 7.71 -11.03
CA SER A 154 5.59 7.08 -12.30
C SER A 154 5.08 5.65 -12.46
N ALA A 155 4.90 4.89 -11.36
CA ALA A 155 4.37 3.54 -11.40
C ALA A 155 2.84 3.51 -11.46
N GLY A 156 2.18 4.45 -10.79
CA GLY A 156 0.73 4.52 -10.72
C GLY A 156 0.21 5.09 -9.41
N VAL A 157 -1.11 5.16 -9.33
CA VAL A 157 -1.84 5.68 -8.16
C VAL A 157 -2.74 4.60 -7.60
N VAL A 158 -2.67 4.40 -6.29
CA VAL A 158 -3.53 3.48 -5.52
C VAL A 158 -4.35 4.31 -4.55
N ARG A 159 -5.67 4.17 -4.59
CA ARG A 159 -6.59 4.87 -3.71
C ARG A 159 -7.46 3.88 -2.96
N PHE A 160 -7.43 3.96 -1.65
CA PHE A 160 -8.37 3.31 -0.74
C PHE A 160 -9.36 4.37 -0.28
N GLU A 161 -10.64 4.20 -0.56
CA GLU A 161 -11.67 5.21 -0.34
C GLU A 161 -12.84 4.65 0.45
N ARG A 162 -13.39 5.48 1.32
CA ARG A 162 -14.66 5.24 2.00
C ARG A 162 -15.74 6.02 1.31
N GLU A 163 -16.83 5.33 0.98
CA GLU A 163 -17.99 5.96 0.37
C GLU A 163 -18.83 6.66 1.44
N PRO A 164 -19.37 7.86 1.17
CA PRO A 164 -20.28 8.54 2.07
C PRO A 164 -21.58 7.76 2.23
N GLU A 165 -22.09 7.69 3.44
CA GLU A 165 -23.38 7.07 3.72
C GLU A 165 -24.55 7.96 3.26
N ARG A 166 -25.62 7.33 2.79
CA ARG A 166 -26.86 8.00 2.42
C ARG A 166 -28.04 7.18 2.92
N PHE A 167 -28.82 7.76 3.84
CA PHE A 167 -30.02 7.14 4.39
C PHE A 167 -31.23 7.95 3.94
N GLY A 168 -32.23 7.30 3.33
CA GLY A 168 -33.50 7.93 2.94
C GLY A 168 -34.43 8.18 4.11
N GLU A 169 -34.23 7.48 5.22
CA GLU A 169 -34.93 7.58 6.50
C GLU A 169 -33.98 7.20 7.64
N LEU A 170 -34.45 7.29 8.89
CA LEU A 170 -33.64 6.86 10.03
C LEU A 170 -33.35 5.36 9.93
N GLY A 171 -32.09 5.02 9.74
CA GLY A 171 -31.63 3.64 9.54
C GLY A 171 -30.24 3.39 10.08
N ALA A 172 -29.82 2.14 9.99
CA ALA A 172 -28.49 1.71 10.35
C ALA A 172 -28.04 0.60 9.41
N ARG A 173 -26.72 0.50 9.17
CA ARG A 173 -26.09 -0.67 8.59
C ARG A 173 -24.93 -1.14 9.44
N LEU A 174 -24.62 -2.40 9.36
CA LEU A 174 -23.48 -3.01 10.04
C LEU A 174 -22.83 -4.03 9.11
N HIS A 175 -21.55 -3.85 8.82
CA HIS A 175 -20.67 -4.88 8.28
C HIS A 175 -19.71 -5.31 9.38
N ALA A 176 -19.56 -6.60 9.60
CA ALA A 176 -18.58 -7.14 10.54
C ALA A 176 -17.93 -8.40 9.97
N SER A 177 -16.65 -8.60 10.21
CA SER A 177 -15.95 -9.82 9.81
C SER A 177 -15.05 -10.34 10.91
N VAL A 178 -14.88 -11.67 10.91
CA VAL A 178 -13.92 -12.38 11.75
C VAL A 178 -13.19 -13.39 10.89
N LEU A 179 -11.85 -13.35 10.90
CA LEU A 179 -10.99 -14.34 10.26
C LEU A 179 -10.12 -15.02 11.32
N ALA A 180 -10.08 -16.34 11.29
CA ALA A 180 -9.16 -17.16 12.05
C ALA A 180 -8.30 -18.03 11.11
N GLY A 181 -7.04 -18.26 11.45
CA GLY A 181 -6.14 -19.03 10.60
C GLY A 181 -4.97 -19.65 11.35
N SER A 182 -4.13 -20.34 10.60
CA SER A 182 -2.87 -20.89 11.08
C SER A 182 -2.00 -19.83 11.72
N ASN A 183 -1.02 -20.22 12.50
CA ASN A 183 -0.06 -19.36 13.19
C ASN A 183 -0.74 -18.36 14.14
N GLY A 184 -1.84 -18.77 14.78
CA GLY A 184 -2.60 -17.94 15.72
C GLY A 184 -3.22 -16.69 15.08
N ARG A 185 -3.36 -16.65 13.75
CA ARG A 185 -3.97 -15.52 13.07
C ARG A 185 -5.41 -15.31 13.50
N PHE A 186 -5.74 -14.06 13.87
CA PHE A 186 -7.07 -13.68 14.27
C PHE A 186 -7.35 -12.22 13.94
N ASP A 187 -8.16 -11.99 12.89
CA ASP A 187 -8.55 -10.66 12.43
C ASP A 187 -10.02 -10.41 12.77
N ARG A 188 -10.36 -9.18 13.10
CA ARG A 188 -11.71 -8.72 13.42
C ARG A 188 -11.93 -7.35 12.85
N LEU A 189 -13.08 -7.14 12.24
CA LEU A 189 -13.53 -5.87 11.70
C LEU A 189 -14.96 -5.59 12.15
N ILE A 190 -15.25 -4.33 12.40
CA ILE A 190 -16.59 -3.78 12.52
C ILE A 190 -16.64 -2.45 11.75
N ASP A 191 -17.68 -2.26 10.95
CA ASP A 191 -17.96 -1.05 10.18
C ASP A 191 -19.47 -0.80 10.28
N GLY A 192 -19.88 0.08 11.18
CA GLY A 192 -21.26 0.42 11.43
C GLY A 192 -21.57 1.87 11.11
N ALA A 193 -22.72 2.12 10.51
CA ALA A 193 -23.24 3.45 10.28
C ALA A 193 -24.69 3.58 10.75
N VAL A 194 -25.03 4.75 11.24
CA VAL A 194 -26.39 5.14 11.60
C VAL A 194 -26.64 6.55 11.07
N GLY A 195 -27.80 6.79 10.50
CA GLY A 195 -28.11 8.08 9.93
C GLY A 195 -29.55 8.25 9.54
N GLY A 196 -29.85 9.38 8.93
CA GLY A 196 -31.12 9.76 8.34
C GLY A 196 -30.89 10.64 7.12
N GLU A 197 -31.94 11.26 6.60
CA GLU A 197 -31.91 12.05 5.37
C GLU A 197 -30.82 13.13 5.35
N GLN A 198 -30.49 13.73 6.50
CA GLN A 198 -29.61 14.88 6.58
C GLN A 198 -28.20 14.59 7.08
N GLY A 199 -27.87 13.34 7.38
CA GLY A 199 -26.53 13.01 7.82
C GLY A 199 -26.39 11.67 8.51
N TYR A 200 -25.14 11.33 8.84
CA TYR A 200 -24.78 10.03 9.40
C TYR A 200 -23.60 10.10 10.36
N LEU A 201 -23.51 9.11 11.20
CA LEU A 201 -22.33 8.75 11.97
C LEU A 201 -21.89 7.35 11.52
N ARG A 202 -20.63 7.20 11.12
CA ARG A 202 -19.99 5.93 10.80
C ARG A 202 -18.83 5.67 11.75
N VAL A 203 -18.71 4.45 12.25
CA VAL A 203 -17.63 3.99 13.12
C VAL A 203 -17.04 2.71 12.56
N MET A 204 -15.73 2.69 12.40
CA MET A 204 -14.98 1.54 11.93
C MET A 204 -13.90 1.19 12.95
N ALA A 205 -13.70 -0.10 13.21
CA ALA A 205 -12.60 -0.59 14.02
C ALA A 205 -12.14 -1.95 13.52
N ASN A 206 -10.84 -2.16 13.50
CA ASN A 206 -10.27 -3.48 13.20
C ASN A 206 -9.09 -3.80 14.09
N ARG A 207 -8.83 -5.08 14.28
CA ARG A 207 -7.59 -5.61 14.84
C ARG A 207 -7.19 -6.86 14.11
N SER A 208 -5.92 -6.96 13.77
CA SER A 208 -5.29 -8.13 13.16
C SER A 208 -4.11 -8.57 14.01
N HIS A 209 -4.02 -9.87 14.24
CA HIS A 209 -2.94 -10.51 14.99
C HIS A 209 -2.50 -11.79 14.28
N SER A 210 -1.21 -12.08 14.31
CA SER A 210 -0.63 -13.38 13.95
C SER A 210 0.65 -13.60 14.75
N GLU A 211 0.93 -14.84 15.10
CA GLU A 211 2.24 -15.24 15.61
C GLU A 211 3.24 -15.46 14.47
N ASP A 212 4.47 -15.84 14.80
CA ASP A 212 5.47 -16.22 13.80
C ASP A 212 4.99 -17.41 13.00
N TYR A 213 5.17 -17.40 11.68
CA TYR A 213 4.80 -18.54 10.84
C TYR A 213 5.97 -19.48 10.61
N ASP A 214 5.64 -20.75 10.28
CA ASP A 214 6.60 -21.73 9.82
C ASP A 214 6.61 -21.79 8.29
N ASN A 215 7.79 -21.98 7.69
CA ASN A 215 7.94 -22.24 6.26
C ASN A 215 7.56 -23.69 5.92
N GLY A 216 7.67 -24.09 4.64
CA GLY A 216 7.31 -25.45 4.19
C GLY A 216 8.22 -26.59 4.72
N ASP A 217 9.36 -26.27 5.33
CA ASP A 217 10.25 -27.23 5.99
C ASP A 217 10.02 -27.26 7.52
N GLY A 218 9.14 -26.41 8.05
CA GLY A 218 8.85 -26.29 9.48
C GLY A 218 9.80 -25.38 10.23
N ASP A 219 10.61 -24.55 9.52
CA ASP A 219 11.44 -23.54 10.17
C ASP A 219 10.61 -22.31 10.51
N THR A 220 10.70 -21.85 11.75
CA THR A 220 9.97 -20.67 12.21
C THR A 220 10.62 -19.37 11.72
N ILE A 221 9.84 -18.52 11.08
CA ILE A 221 10.24 -17.21 10.56
C ILE A 221 9.72 -16.10 11.47
N ALA A 222 10.59 -15.20 11.91
CA ALA A 222 10.20 -14.03 12.72
C ALA A 222 9.30 -13.08 11.91
N SER A 223 8.00 -13.16 12.15
CA SER A 223 6.97 -12.61 11.28
C SER A 223 5.71 -12.14 12.01
N ARG A 224 5.65 -12.30 13.32
CA ARG A 224 4.53 -11.90 14.17
C ARG A 224 4.13 -10.44 13.96
N TRP A 225 2.81 -10.16 14.01
CA TRP A 225 2.27 -8.79 14.10
C TRP A 225 1.07 -8.73 15.04
N ASP A 226 0.81 -7.52 15.56
CA ASP A 226 -0.42 -7.14 16.25
C ASP A 226 -0.73 -5.69 15.90
N LYS A 227 -1.85 -5.41 15.24
CA LYS A 227 -2.22 -4.10 14.71
C LYS A 227 -3.69 -3.83 14.94
N TRP A 228 -4.03 -2.57 15.20
CA TRP A 228 -5.41 -2.13 15.31
C TRP A 228 -5.60 -0.73 14.72
N ASN A 229 -6.80 -0.45 14.24
CA ASN A 229 -7.24 0.88 13.84
C ASN A 229 -8.67 1.12 14.34
N SER A 230 -9.00 2.40 14.56
CA SER A 230 -10.34 2.87 14.81
C SER A 230 -10.51 4.22 14.13
N ASP A 231 -11.57 4.35 13.36
CA ASP A 231 -11.90 5.54 12.57
C ASP A 231 -13.36 5.90 12.81
N VAL A 232 -13.68 7.20 12.75
CA VAL A 232 -15.03 7.75 12.84
C VAL A 232 -15.23 8.78 11.75
N ALA A 233 -16.42 8.81 11.15
CA ALA A 233 -16.83 9.83 10.20
C ALA A 233 -18.21 10.37 10.60
N LEU A 234 -18.35 11.69 10.55
CA LEU A 234 -19.59 12.42 10.74
C LEU A 234 -19.90 13.15 9.43
N GLY A 235 -20.93 12.71 8.73
CA GLY A 235 -21.38 13.29 7.48
C GLY A 235 -22.64 14.12 7.65
N TRP A 236 -22.68 15.27 7.01
CA TRP A 236 -23.86 16.10 6.83
C TRP A 236 -24.24 16.13 5.35
N THR A 237 -25.46 15.66 5.06
CA THR A 237 -25.99 15.44 3.71
C THR A 237 -27.36 16.09 3.59
N PRO A 238 -27.43 17.45 3.62
CA PRO A 238 -28.71 18.18 3.67
C PRO A 238 -29.58 17.96 2.43
N ASP A 239 -28.98 17.57 1.32
CA ASP A 239 -29.61 17.20 0.06
C ASP A 239 -28.75 16.14 -0.68
N ALA A 240 -29.25 15.63 -1.80
CA ALA A 240 -28.56 14.59 -2.58
C ALA A 240 -27.20 15.01 -3.14
N ASP A 241 -26.98 16.31 -3.32
CA ASP A 241 -25.83 16.89 -4.02
C ASP A 241 -24.77 17.46 -3.09
N THR A 242 -25.06 17.59 -1.78
CA THR A 242 -24.13 18.17 -0.80
C THR A 242 -23.61 17.11 0.15
N LEU A 243 -22.30 17.13 0.38
CA LEU A 243 -21.62 16.38 1.43
C LEU A 243 -20.67 17.29 2.18
N ILE A 244 -20.77 17.30 3.51
CA ILE A 244 -19.72 17.81 4.40
C ILE A 244 -19.40 16.69 5.39
N GLU A 245 -18.19 16.15 5.32
CA GLU A 245 -17.75 15.04 6.16
C GLU A 245 -16.52 15.42 6.98
N LEU A 246 -16.59 15.18 8.28
CA LEU A 246 -15.47 15.25 9.21
C LEU A 246 -15.07 13.81 9.60
N SER A 247 -13.83 13.46 9.37
CA SER A 247 -13.28 12.15 9.74
C SER A 247 -12.11 12.27 10.70
N ALA A 248 -11.99 11.32 11.62
CA ALA A 248 -10.86 11.19 12.52
C ALA A 248 -10.50 9.71 12.71
N GLY A 249 -9.21 9.42 12.82
CA GLY A 249 -8.75 8.05 12.97
C GLY A 249 -7.50 7.93 13.84
N ARG A 250 -7.35 6.77 14.46
CA ARG A 250 -6.18 6.39 15.24
C ARG A 250 -5.89 4.90 15.09
N GLY A 251 -4.62 4.54 15.09
CA GLY A 251 -4.18 3.15 15.08
C GLY A 251 -2.80 2.99 15.67
N ASP A 252 -2.43 1.75 15.95
CA ASP A 252 -1.09 1.38 16.40
C ASP A 252 -0.82 -0.09 16.08
N GLY A 253 0.44 -0.52 16.18
CA GLY A 253 0.82 -1.90 15.99
C GLY A 253 2.26 -2.19 16.30
N GLU A 254 2.59 -3.48 16.25
CA GLU A 254 3.95 -4.01 16.36
C GLU A 254 4.15 -5.13 15.34
N ALA A 255 5.38 -5.30 14.85
CA ALA A 255 5.74 -6.37 13.91
C ALA A 255 7.20 -6.80 14.07
N ARG A 256 7.44 -8.13 13.94
CA ARG A 256 8.78 -8.74 13.92
C ARG A 256 9.26 -8.94 12.48
N TYR A 257 10.56 -8.84 12.30
CA TYR A 257 11.18 -8.89 10.99
C TYR A 257 12.41 -9.80 10.96
N ALA A 258 12.31 -10.94 10.26
CA ALA A 258 13.45 -11.83 10.02
C ALA A 258 14.55 -11.17 9.16
N GLY A 259 14.18 -10.25 8.27
CA GLY A 259 15.08 -9.55 7.35
C GLY A 259 15.55 -8.18 7.80
N ARG A 260 15.41 -7.84 9.09
CA ARG A 260 15.81 -6.54 9.63
C ARG A 260 16.54 -6.69 10.96
N GLY A 261 17.51 -5.84 11.20
CA GLY A 261 18.24 -5.76 12.45
C GLY A 261 17.43 -5.23 13.63
N MET A 262 16.27 -4.66 13.40
CA MET A 262 15.32 -4.17 14.41
C MET A 262 13.91 -4.60 14.07
N ASP A 263 13.04 -4.65 15.07
CA ASP A 263 11.59 -4.84 14.93
C ASP A 263 10.88 -3.49 14.99
N GLY A 264 9.70 -3.39 14.40
CA GLY A 264 8.79 -2.27 14.59
C GLY A 264 7.95 -2.48 15.83
N THR A 265 8.21 -1.72 16.88
CA THR A 265 7.52 -1.88 18.18
C THR A 265 6.44 -0.83 18.42
N GLN A 266 6.27 0.10 17.50
CA GLN A 266 5.15 1.03 17.40
C GLN A 266 4.96 1.47 15.94
N PHE A 267 3.71 1.47 15.48
CA PHE A 267 3.23 2.00 14.20
C PHE A 267 2.02 2.91 14.46
N LYS A 268 2.22 3.95 15.27
CA LYS A 268 1.13 4.84 15.66
C LYS A 268 0.72 5.72 14.48
N ARG A 269 -0.59 5.72 14.21
CA ARG A 269 -1.26 6.56 13.23
C ARG A 269 -2.27 7.46 13.91
N GLU A 270 -2.34 8.74 13.53
CA GLU A 270 -3.45 9.63 13.81
C GLU A 270 -3.82 10.37 12.52
N SER A 271 -5.11 10.52 12.24
CA SER A 271 -5.61 11.20 11.06
C SER A 271 -6.80 12.08 11.39
N LEU A 272 -6.91 13.19 10.67
CA LEU A 272 -8.06 14.09 10.70
C LEU A 272 -8.33 14.55 9.27
N GLY A 273 -9.59 14.52 8.84
CA GLY A 273 -10.02 14.91 7.50
C GLY A 273 -11.28 15.77 7.51
N LEU A 274 -11.34 16.71 6.60
CA LEU A 274 -12.55 17.44 6.24
C LEU A 274 -12.71 17.32 4.72
N ARG A 275 -13.88 16.84 4.28
CA ARG A 275 -14.30 16.76 2.88
C ARG A 275 -15.56 17.56 2.68
N VAL A 276 -15.59 18.38 1.65
CA VAL A 276 -16.76 19.17 1.24
C VAL A 276 -16.98 18.94 -0.24
N GLU A 277 -18.17 18.51 -0.62
CA GLU A 277 -18.55 18.30 -2.03
C GLU A 277 -19.90 18.95 -2.31
N ARG A 278 -20.01 19.53 -3.48
CA ARG A 278 -21.25 19.98 -4.07
C ARG A 278 -21.31 19.58 -5.53
N SER A 279 -22.27 18.76 -5.87
CA SER A 279 -22.55 18.26 -7.23
C SER A 279 -23.75 18.98 -7.84
N ASN A 280 -24.01 18.72 -9.12
CA ASN A 280 -25.18 19.24 -9.87
C ASN A 280 -25.34 20.76 -9.73
N LEU A 281 -24.23 21.51 -9.81
CA LEU A 281 -24.24 22.97 -9.65
C LEU A 281 -24.97 23.71 -10.77
N GLY A 282 -25.22 23.02 -11.87
CA GLY A 282 -25.89 23.56 -13.06
C GLY A 282 -24.94 24.27 -14.03
N GLY A 283 -25.38 24.44 -15.27
CA GLY A 283 -24.53 24.92 -16.35
C GLY A 283 -23.39 23.95 -16.63
N VAL A 284 -22.22 24.49 -16.94
CA VAL A 284 -21.03 23.66 -17.25
C VAL A 284 -20.25 23.26 -16.00
N LEU A 285 -20.43 23.92 -14.85
CA LEU A 285 -19.80 23.52 -13.61
C LEU A 285 -20.65 22.45 -12.92
N ASP A 286 -20.21 21.21 -12.99
CA ASP A 286 -20.95 20.07 -12.46
C ASP A 286 -20.67 19.85 -10.96
N LYS A 287 -19.40 19.83 -10.56
CA LYS A 287 -18.99 19.48 -9.18
C LYS A 287 -17.85 20.36 -8.68
N VAL A 288 -17.88 20.68 -7.39
CA VAL A 288 -16.74 21.24 -6.65
C VAL A 288 -16.45 20.36 -5.44
N GLU A 289 -15.19 20.08 -5.22
CA GLU A 289 -14.68 19.28 -4.11
C GLU A 289 -13.55 20.01 -3.41
N ALA A 290 -13.64 20.12 -2.09
CA ALA A 290 -12.56 20.65 -1.25
C ALA A 290 -12.22 19.62 -0.17
N LYS A 291 -10.93 19.43 0.10
CA LYS A 291 -10.43 18.52 1.10
C LYS A 291 -9.27 19.11 1.86
N VAL A 292 -9.26 18.90 3.17
CA VAL A 292 -8.11 19.17 4.05
C VAL A 292 -7.87 17.92 4.88
N TYR A 293 -6.62 17.50 5.03
CA TYR A 293 -6.25 16.35 5.85
C TYR A 293 -4.99 16.62 6.66
N TYR A 294 -4.93 16.01 7.83
CA TYR A 294 -3.75 15.90 8.67
C TYR A 294 -3.50 14.43 8.97
N ASN A 295 -2.28 13.95 8.70
CA ASN A 295 -1.84 12.61 9.01
C ASN A 295 -0.55 12.65 9.83
N TYR A 296 -0.51 11.83 10.87
CA TYR A 296 0.63 11.67 11.77
C TYR A 296 1.02 10.20 11.83
N ALA A 297 2.27 9.91 11.52
CA ALA A 297 2.90 8.61 11.70
C ALA A 297 4.02 8.74 12.73
N ASP A 298 4.04 7.86 13.75
CA ASP A 298 5.08 7.79 14.78
C ASP A 298 5.52 6.32 14.90
N HIS A 299 6.75 6.07 14.48
CA HIS A 299 7.31 4.73 14.39
C HIS A 299 8.48 4.57 15.38
N ILE A 300 8.42 3.52 16.19
CA ILE A 300 9.53 3.07 17.04
C ILE A 300 10.06 1.76 16.49
N MET A 301 11.36 1.72 16.26
CA MET A 301 12.10 0.52 15.94
C MET A 301 13.13 0.23 17.02
N ASP A 302 13.20 -1.03 17.48
CA ASP A 302 14.19 -1.46 18.47
C ASP A 302 14.60 -2.92 18.27
N ASN A 303 15.68 -3.33 18.96
CA ASN A 303 16.23 -4.68 18.84
C ASN A 303 16.05 -5.52 20.12
N PHE A 304 15.13 -5.13 21.03
CA PHE A 304 15.05 -5.80 22.33
C PHE A 304 13.63 -6.03 22.89
N ARG A 305 12.58 -5.34 22.42
CA ARG A 305 11.23 -5.52 22.96
C ARG A 305 10.56 -6.78 22.42
N LEU A 306 10.74 -7.06 21.13
CA LEU A 306 10.15 -8.24 20.45
C LEU A 306 11.17 -9.35 20.20
N ARG A 307 12.47 -9.10 20.47
CA ARG A 307 13.57 -10.07 20.38
C ARG A 307 14.63 -9.79 21.43
N VAL A 308 15.53 -10.72 21.62
CA VAL A 308 16.72 -10.54 22.46
C VAL A 308 17.88 -10.09 21.56
N PRO A 309 18.59 -8.98 21.90
CA PRO A 309 19.77 -8.58 21.14
C PRO A 309 20.81 -9.70 21.07
N ASN A 310 21.36 -9.94 19.89
CA ASN A 310 22.44 -10.91 19.73
C ASN A 310 23.77 -10.31 20.20
N PRO A 311 24.40 -10.87 21.26
CA PRO A 311 25.62 -10.30 21.84
C PRO A 311 26.84 -10.36 20.90
N THR A 312 26.78 -11.13 19.84
CA THR A 312 27.86 -11.26 18.83
C THR A 312 27.66 -10.35 17.61
N SER A 313 26.50 -9.65 17.52
CA SER A 313 26.21 -8.73 16.43
C SER A 313 26.77 -7.33 16.66
N MET A 314 26.80 -6.49 15.62
CA MET A 314 27.12 -5.06 15.75
C MET A 314 26.08 -4.27 16.58
N MET A 315 24.90 -4.85 16.82
CA MET A 315 23.82 -4.29 17.63
C MET A 315 23.61 -5.10 18.91
N ALA A 316 24.71 -5.50 19.57
CA ALA A 316 24.68 -6.32 20.79
C ALA A 316 24.00 -5.66 22.00
N MET A 317 23.93 -4.33 22.01
CA MET A 317 23.32 -3.56 23.10
C MET A 317 21.90 -3.14 22.73
N PRO A 318 21.00 -2.98 23.73
CA PRO A 318 19.67 -2.43 23.49
C PRO A 318 19.73 -1.07 22.80
N MET A 319 19.02 -0.95 21.68
CA MET A 319 18.95 0.27 20.87
C MET A 319 17.51 0.50 20.44
N ALA A 320 17.06 1.76 20.47
CA ALA A 320 15.79 2.18 19.89
C ALA A 320 15.95 3.49 19.09
N SER A 321 15.22 3.59 18.02
CA SER A 321 15.05 4.82 17.24
C SER A 321 13.57 5.12 17.12
N GLN A 322 13.19 6.35 17.40
CA GLN A 322 11.84 6.84 17.24
C GLN A 322 11.84 7.96 16.20
N VAL A 323 10.98 7.85 15.21
CA VAL A 323 10.85 8.80 14.13
C VAL A 323 9.38 9.15 13.94
N ASP A 324 9.10 10.40 13.62
CA ASP A 324 7.73 10.80 13.28
C ASP A 324 7.67 11.62 12.00
N ARG A 325 6.50 11.56 11.36
CA ARG A 325 6.19 12.36 10.18
C ARG A 325 4.79 12.96 10.32
N ARG A 326 4.70 14.28 10.13
CA ARG A 326 3.47 15.07 10.20
C ARG A 326 3.17 15.62 8.83
N THR A 327 2.04 15.22 8.27
CA THR A 327 1.64 15.63 6.92
C THR A 327 0.33 16.39 6.99
N LEU A 328 0.33 17.65 6.55
CA LEU A 328 -0.86 18.47 6.36
C LEU A 328 -1.03 18.67 4.86
N GLY A 329 -2.21 18.40 4.33
CA GLY A 329 -2.52 18.61 2.93
C GLY A 329 -3.89 19.21 2.71
N ALA A 330 -4.05 19.87 1.57
CA ALA A 330 -5.30 20.42 1.11
C ALA A 330 -5.43 20.25 -0.41
N ARG A 331 -6.65 20.05 -0.89
CA ARG A 331 -6.99 19.92 -2.31
C ARG A 331 -8.30 20.64 -2.59
N LEU A 332 -8.35 21.33 -3.72
CA LEU A 332 -9.57 21.91 -4.30
C LEU A 332 -9.64 21.46 -5.75
N ALA A 333 -10.78 20.90 -6.14
CA ALA A 333 -11.03 20.46 -7.51
C ALA A 333 -12.41 20.87 -7.97
N ALA A 334 -12.55 21.08 -9.28
CA ALA A 334 -13.79 21.35 -9.95
C ALA A 334 -13.92 20.46 -11.19
N THR A 335 -15.12 19.90 -11.38
CA THR A 335 -15.48 19.13 -12.57
C THR A 335 -16.40 19.97 -13.44
N TRP A 336 -16.05 20.09 -14.70
CA TRP A 336 -16.76 20.83 -15.73
C TRP A 336 -17.26 19.85 -16.79
N LYS A 337 -18.51 19.94 -17.16
CA LYS A 337 -19.12 19.08 -18.17
C LYS A 337 -19.75 19.89 -19.28
N TRP A 338 -19.38 19.56 -20.49
CA TRP A 338 -20.02 19.94 -21.75
C TRP A 338 -20.54 18.68 -22.43
N ASP A 339 -21.22 18.81 -23.55
CA ASP A 339 -21.81 17.65 -24.25
C ASP A 339 -20.76 16.55 -24.54
N ASP A 340 -19.60 16.94 -25.04
CA ASP A 340 -18.55 16.00 -25.46
C ASP A 340 -17.28 16.03 -24.58
N VAL A 341 -17.21 16.91 -23.55
CA VAL A 341 -16.00 17.10 -22.74
C VAL A 341 -16.31 17.10 -21.26
N GLU A 342 -15.62 16.24 -20.52
CA GLU A 342 -15.49 16.35 -19.08
C GLU A 342 -14.08 16.85 -18.75
N LEU A 343 -13.97 17.93 -17.99
CA LEU A 343 -12.70 18.51 -17.54
C LEU A 343 -12.66 18.57 -16.02
N ILE A 344 -11.63 18.01 -15.42
CA ILE A 344 -11.33 18.13 -13.98
C ILE A 344 -10.14 19.08 -13.82
N THR A 345 -10.32 20.17 -13.07
CA THR A 345 -9.25 21.12 -12.76
C THR A 345 -9.06 21.22 -11.26
N GLY A 346 -7.86 21.55 -10.81
CA GLY A 346 -7.66 21.74 -9.38
C GLY A 346 -6.27 22.16 -8.98
N ILE A 347 -6.15 22.38 -7.70
CA ILE A 347 -4.90 22.69 -7.00
C ILE A 347 -4.79 21.84 -5.75
N ASP A 348 -3.58 21.51 -5.37
CA ASP A 348 -3.27 20.86 -4.10
C ASP A 348 -2.02 21.43 -3.44
N ALA A 349 -1.95 21.27 -2.14
CA ALA A 349 -0.81 21.67 -1.33
C ALA A 349 -0.54 20.62 -0.26
N GLN A 350 0.75 20.34 -0.01
CA GLN A 350 1.17 19.42 1.06
C GLN A 350 2.39 19.99 1.78
N ARG A 351 2.38 19.88 3.10
CA ARG A 351 3.53 20.09 3.97
C ARG A 351 3.80 18.85 4.78
N SER A 352 5.03 18.35 4.75
CA SER A 352 5.47 17.19 5.52
C SER A 352 6.69 17.53 6.35
N GLU A 353 6.61 17.32 7.66
CA GLU A 353 7.70 17.54 8.62
C GLU A 353 8.15 16.20 9.20
N HIS A 354 9.46 15.94 9.15
CA HIS A 354 10.07 14.76 9.73
C HIS A 354 10.91 15.12 10.94
N ARG A 355 10.86 14.25 11.99
CA ARG A 355 11.65 14.40 13.20
C ARG A 355 12.14 13.04 13.68
N ALA A 356 13.28 13.03 14.37
CA ALA A 356 13.88 11.83 14.90
C ALA A 356 14.43 12.05 16.32
N ARG A 357 14.44 10.97 17.11
CA ARG A 357 15.16 10.86 18.38
C ARG A 357 15.61 9.42 18.59
N ARG A 358 16.67 9.23 19.38
CA ARG A 358 17.27 7.91 19.57
C ARG A 358 17.59 7.67 21.04
N SER A 359 17.53 6.40 21.43
CA SER A 359 18.04 5.94 22.73
C SER A 359 19.55 6.06 22.80
N THR A 360 20.08 6.06 24.01
CA THR A 360 21.52 5.96 24.27
C THR A 360 21.81 4.80 25.21
N TYR A 361 23.00 4.24 25.11
CA TYR A 361 23.51 3.25 26.04
C TYR A 361 24.88 3.70 26.58
N SER A 362 25.03 3.65 27.89
CA SER A 362 26.29 3.94 28.58
C SER A 362 26.67 2.78 29.51
N MET A 363 27.94 2.41 29.54
CA MET A 363 28.43 1.39 30.48
C MET A 363 28.18 1.76 31.94
N MET A 364 28.08 3.06 32.26
CA MET A 364 27.87 3.53 33.63
C MET A 364 26.39 3.70 34.00
N THR A 365 25.55 4.14 33.06
CA THR A 365 24.15 4.48 33.34
C THR A 365 23.14 3.51 32.71
N GLY A 366 23.62 2.55 31.91
CA GLY A 366 22.79 1.61 31.18
C GLY A 366 22.05 2.26 30.02
N TYR A 367 20.91 1.64 29.66
CA TYR A 367 20.03 2.09 28.59
C TYR A 367 19.19 3.29 29.04
N THR A 368 19.06 4.29 28.14
CA THR A 368 18.16 5.44 28.29
C THR A 368 17.27 5.50 27.06
N ASP A 369 15.95 5.46 27.24
CA ASP A 369 14.99 5.40 26.16
C ASP A 369 14.97 6.68 25.30
N ALA A 370 14.57 6.55 24.04
CA ALA A 370 14.47 7.64 23.08
C ALA A 370 13.50 8.75 23.53
N ASP A 371 12.46 8.41 24.29
CA ASP A 371 11.46 9.36 24.79
C ASP A 371 12.03 10.38 25.81
N ARG A 372 13.17 10.07 26.42
CA ARG A 372 13.89 10.97 27.32
C ARG A 372 14.65 12.09 26.61
N PHE A 373 14.74 12.02 25.28
CA PHE A 373 15.43 13.02 24.47
C PHE A 373 14.43 13.88 23.70
N PRO A 374 14.76 15.17 23.44
CA PRO A 374 13.92 16.03 22.64
C PRO A 374 13.86 15.53 21.18
N TRP A 375 12.74 15.81 20.52
CA TRP A 375 12.62 15.62 19.09
C TRP A 375 13.56 16.55 18.32
N ASN A 376 14.33 15.98 17.42
CA ASN A 376 15.15 16.74 16.48
C ASN A 376 14.46 16.75 15.12
N LYS A 377 14.07 17.95 14.66
CA LYS A 377 13.60 18.14 13.31
C LYS A 377 14.78 17.98 12.36
N ASP A 378 14.64 17.14 11.35
CA ASP A 378 15.68 16.90 10.35
C ASP A 378 15.27 17.30 8.94
N ALA A 379 13.96 17.25 8.61
CA ALA A 379 13.45 17.61 7.30
C ALA A 379 12.12 18.38 7.35
N LEU A 380 11.94 19.26 6.37
CA LEU A 380 10.65 19.87 6.05
C LEU A 380 10.49 19.88 4.53
N MET A 381 9.41 19.29 4.05
CA MET A 381 9.10 19.19 2.63
C MET A 381 7.77 19.88 2.32
N HIS A 382 7.69 20.53 1.17
CA HIS A 382 6.46 21.12 0.65
C HIS A 382 6.25 20.67 -0.79
N ASN A 383 5.00 20.53 -1.18
CA ASN A 383 4.58 20.40 -2.57
C ASN A 383 3.35 21.27 -2.81
N TYR A 384 3.32 21.97 -3.93
CA TYR A 384 2.18 22.76 -4.42
C TYR A 384 1.94 22.32 -5.86
N GLY A 385 0.76 21.82 -6.15
CA GLY A 385 0.39 21.31 -7.46
C GLY A 385 -0.78 22.06 -8.07
N ALA A 386 -0.78 22.16 -9.40
CA ALA A 386 -1.94 22.57 -10.18
C ALA A 386 -2.11 21.58 -11.33
N PHE A 387 -3.34 21.18 -11.62
CA PHE A 387 -3.64 20.13 -12.59
C PHE A 387 -4.91 20.40 -13.38
N ALA A 388 -4.96 19.84 -14.58
CA ALA A 388 -6.15 19.74 -15.41
C ALA A 388 -6.12 18.41 -16.16
N GLU A 389 -7.24 17.68 -16.17
CA GLU A 389 -7.42 16.42 -16.89
C GLU A 389 -8.75 16.44 -17.60
N ALA A 390 -8.73 16.15 -18.89
CA ALA A 390 -9.91 16.18 -19.76
C ALA A 390 -10.16 14.81 -20.40
N THR A 391 -11.40 14.39 -20.41
CA THR A 391 -11.93 13.32 -21.24
C THR A 391 -12.79 13.94 -22.34
N TRP A 392 -12.39 13.76 -23.59
CA TRP A 392 -13.08 14.29 -24.75
C TRP A 392 -13.62 13.16 -25.62
N SER A 393 -14.94 13.07 -25.77
CA SER A 393 -15.62 12.17 -26.70
C SER A 393 -15.54 12.77 -28.12
N LEU A 394 -14.53 12.38 -28.88
CA LEU A 394 -14.27 12.88 -30.25
C LEU A 394 -15.36 12.40 -31.23
N ALA A 395 -15.89 11.20 -31.00
CA ALA A 395 -16.97 10.57 -31.74
C ALA A 395 -17.62 9.54 -30.81
N GLU A 396 -18.70 8.92 -31.25
CA GLU A 396 -19.45 7.91 -30.50
C GLU A 396 -18.57 6.77 -29.93
N ARG A 397 -17.44 6.47 -30.59
CA ARG A 397 -16.53 5.37 -30.25
C ARG A 397 -15.11 5.80 -29.95
N ASP A 398 -14.84 7.09 -29.98
CA ASP A 398 -13.49 7.63 -29.89
C ASP A 398 -13.37 8.58 -28.71
N ARG A 399 -12.49 8.28 -27.77
CA ARG A 399 -12.22 9.13 -26.60
C ARG A 399 -10.74 9.53 -26.57
N LEU A 400 -10.49 10.77 -26.25
CA LEU A 400 -9.17 11.29 -25.95
C LEU A 400 -9.13 11.71 -24.48
N VAL A 401 -8.32 11.04 -23.67
CA VAL A 401 -8.07 11.40 -22.30
C VAL A 401 -6.70 12.07 -22.22
N SER A 402 -6.62 13.27 -21.66
CA SER A 402 -5.35 14.00 -21.58
C SER A 402 -5.29 14.83 -20.30
N GLY A 403 -4.08 15.02 -19.78
CA GLY A 403 -3.90 15.81 -18.59
C GLY A 403 -2.54 16.48 -18.52
N ALA A 404 -2.49 17.58 -17.80
CA ALA A 404 -1.26 18.32 -17.48
C ALA A 404 -1.27 18.72 -16.01
N ARG A 405 -0.09 18.66 -15.39
CA ARG A 405 0.17 19.03 -14.01
C ARG A 405 1.51 19.73 -13.88
N VAL A 406 1.60 20.68 -12.99
CA VAL A 406 2.86 21.27 -12.56
C VAL A 406 2.92 21.24 -11.03
N ASP A 407 4.03 20.74 -10.51
CA ASP A 407 4.34 20.73 -9.08
C ASP A 407 5.51 21.66 -8.78
N ARG A 408 5.43 22.41 -7.69
CA ARG A 408 6.55 23.09 -7.06
C ARG A 408 6.88 22.37 -5.77
N ALA A 409 7.89 21.51 -5.80
CA ALA A 409 8.36 20.74 -4.66
C ALA A 409 9.60 21.39 -4.03
N SER A 410 9.72 21.28 -2.71
CA SER A 410 10.92 21.74 -1.98
C SER A 410 11.19 20.89 -0.74
N ALA A 411 12.47 20.81 -0.37
CA ALA A 411 12.94 20.20 0.87
C ALA A 411 13.93 21.12 1.56
N LYS A 412 13.89 21.18 2.89
CA LYS A 412 14.86 21.89 3.73
C LYS A 412 15.55 20.93 4.68
N ASP A 413 16.89 20.95 4.68
CA ASP A 413 17.72 20.16 5.58
C ASP A 413 17.95 20.89 6.91
N TYR A 414 17.44 20.32 8.01
CA TYR A 414 17.61 20.84 9.36
C TYR A 414 18.70 20.14 10.15
N ARG A 415 19.29 19.05 9.60
CA ARG A 415 20.36 18.29 10.27
C ARG A 415 21.59 19.17 10.40
N GLN A 416 22.06 19.42 11.63
CA GLN A 416 23.23 20.25 11.90
C GLN A 416 24.53 19.46 11.77
N SER A 417 24.47 18.16 12.01
CA SER A 417 25.63 17.27 12.00
C SER A 417 25.23 15.85 11.65
N PHE A 418 26.19 15.06 11.25
CA PHE A 418 26.05 13.62 11.04
C PHE A 418 27.17 12.86 11.75
N ARG A 419 26.91 11.59 12.04
CA ARG A 419 27.90 10.69 12.63
C ARG A 419 28.58 9.89 11.53
N SER A 420 29.90 10.02 11.39
CA SER A 420 30.67 9.25 10.43
C SER A 420 30.72 7.77 10.85
N MET A 421 31.09 6.87 9.90
CA MET A 421 31.28 5.44 10.20
C MET A 421 32.28 5.18 11.34
N MET A 422 33.28 6.05 11.52
CA MET A 422 34.22 5.99 12.65
C MET A 422 33.64 6.57 13.96
N GLY A 423 32.35 6.87 14.02
CA GLY A 423 31.67 7.39 15.20
C GLY A 423 31.93 8.88 15.51
N MET A 424 32.69 9.59 14.67
CA MET A 424 32.93 11.03 14.83
C MET A 424 31.75 11.85 14.34
N THR A 425 31.40 12.88 15.13
CA THR A 425 30.38 13.87 14.69
C THR A 425 31.07 14.92 13.81
N ARG A 426 30.48 15.15 12.62
CA ARG A 426 30.94 16.16 11.65
C ARG A 426 29.81 17.12 11.32
N PRO A 427 30.09 18.41 11.06
CA PRO A 427 29.09 19.35 10.55
C PRO A 427 28.44 18.82 9.25
N ASN A 428 27.14 19.04 9.10
CA ASN A 428 26.45 18.74 7.87
C ASN A 428 26.65 19.90 6.87
N PRO A 429 27.23 19.67 5.68
CA PRO A 429 27.50 20.74 4.73
C PRO A 429 26.21 21.37 4.17
N THR A 430 25.09 20.66 4.16
CA THR A 430 23.79 21.17 3.68
C THR A 430 22.86 21.66 4.80
N ALA A 431 23.41 21.88 6.01
CA ALA A 431 22.63 22.34 7.15
C ALA A 431 21.96 23.71 6.88
N GLY A 432 20.62 23.74 6.96
CA GLY A 432 19.81 24.94 6.70
C GLY A 432 19.52 25.23 5.23
N GLU A 433 20.11 24.49 4.30
CA GLU A 433 19.85 24.66 2.87
C GLU A 433 18.40 24.26 2.51
N THR A 434 17.92 24.89 1.46
CA THR A 434 16.59 24.59 0.86
C THR A 434 16.79 24.32 -0.64
N ARG A 435 16.35 23.15 -1.07
CA ARG A 435 16.29 22.78 -2.46
C ARG A 435 14.85 22.84 -2.96
N ALA A 436 14.62 23.36 -4.17
CA ALA A 436 13.27 23.47 -4.73
C ALA A 436 13.29 23.30 -6.26
N GLU A 437 12.35 22.49 -6.77
CA GLU A 437 12.23 22.14 -8.17
C GLU A 437 10.81 22.40 -8.69
N THR A 438 10.70 22.67 -9.99
CA THR A 438 9.43 22.74 -10.71
C THR A 438 9.34 21.54 -11.64
N LEU A 439 8.30 20.74 -11.48
CA LEU A 439 8.16 19.40 -12.03
C LEU A 439 6.90 19.32 -12.91
N PRO A 440 7.01 19.53 -14.24
CA PRO A 440 5.90 19.33 -15.15
C PRO A 440 5.63 17.84 -15.36
N SER A 441 4.35 17.49 -15.46
CA SER A 441 3.86 16.14 -15.79
C SER A 441 2.67 16.24 -16.73
N GLY A 442 2.43 15.23 -17.52
CA GLY A 442 1.26 15.18 -18.40
C GLY A 442 1.17 13.87 -19.16
N PHE A 443 0.00 13.61 -19.72
CA PHE A 443 -0.24 12.43 -20.54
C PHE A 443 -1.29 12.71 -21.60
N VAL A 444 -1.31 11.84 -22.60
CA VAL A 444 -2.40 11.73 -23.56
C VAL A 444 -2.66 10.25 -23.84
N ARG A 445 -3.92 9.85 -23.83
CA ARG A 445 -4.40 8.49 -24.13
C ARG A 445 -5.59 8.55 -25.06
N TYR A 446 -5.50 7.82 -26.15
CA TYR A 446 -6.60 7.61 -27.09
C TYR A 446 -7.22 6.24 -26.86
N GLU A 447 -8.55 6.19 -26.86
CA GLU A 447 -9.36 4.98 -26.69
C GLU A 447 -10.34 4.87 -27.85
N HIS A 448 -10.48 3.65 -28.40
CA HIS A 448 -11.35 3.36 -29.53
C HIS A 448 -12.17 2.09 -29.28
N ASP A 449 -13.50 2.21 -29.32
CA ASP A 449 -14.41 1.10 -29.20
C ASP A 449 -14.69 0.51 -30.57
N LEU A 450 -14.39 -0.78 -30.78
CA LEU A 450 -14.55 -1.44 -32.06
C LEU A 450 -16.04 -1.62 -32.44
N ALA A 451 -16.36 -1.35 -33.69
CA ALA A 451 -17.70 -1.52 -34.20
C ALA A 451 -18.17 -2.99 -34.14
N GLY A 452 -19.33 -3.23 -33.53
CA GLY A 452 -19.94 -4.56 -33.46
C GLY A 452 -19.22 -5.56 -32.55
N SER A 453 -18.30 -5.07 -31.67
CA SER A 453 -17.58 -5.88 -30.69
C SER A 453 -17.46 -5.11 -29.38
N PRO A 454 -17.65 -5.74 -28.23
CA PRO A 454 -17.44 -5.11 -26.92
C PRO A 454 -15.93 -5.02 -26.60
N THR A 455 -15.18 -4.39 -27.50
CA THR A 455 -13.71 -4.31 -27.46
C THR A 455 -13.28 -2.87 -27.48
N THR A 456 -12.48 -2.47 -26.49
CA THR A 456 -11.80 -1.18 -26.44
C THR A 456 -10.30 -1.36 -26.70
N LEU A 457 -9.77 -0.63 -27.66
CA LEU A 457 -8.32 -0.47 -27.90
C LEU A 457 -7.87 0.83 -27.28
N TYR A 458 -6.66 0.86 -26.69
CA TYR A 458 -6.09 2.11 -26.20
C TYR A 458 -4.59 2.21 -26.42
N ALA A 459 -4.13 3.44 -26.57
CA ALA A 459 -2.72 3.79 -26.59
C ALA A 459 -2.51 5.14 -25.89
N GLY A 460 -1.56 5.20 -24.98
CA GLY A 460 -1.28 6.40 -24.22
C GLY A 460 0.21 6.61 -24.00
N ILE A 461 0.64 7.87 -23.98
CA ILE A 461 1.98 8.27 -23.57
C ILE A 461 1.89 9.24 -22.40
N GLY A 462 2.67 8.97 -21.34
CA GLY A 462 2.73 9.82 -20.17
C GLY A 462 4.16 10.22 -19.84
N HIS A 463 4.31 11.44 -19.33
CA HIS A 463 5.54 11.97 -18.77
C HIS A 463 5.28 12.46 -17.36
N VAL A 464 6.11 12.04 -16.41
CA VAL A 464 6.01 12.45 -15.01
C VAL A 464 7.39 12.75 -14.45
N GLN A 465 7.46 13.81 -13.65
CA GLN A 465 8.65 14.14 -12.88
C GLN A 465 8.36 14.02 -11.40
N ARG A 466 9.27 13.40 -10.67
CA ARG A 466 9.15 13.11 -9.23
C ARG A 466 10.31 13.76 -8.46
N PHE A 467 9.98 14.56 -7.47
CA PHE A 467 10.95 15.04 -6.50
C PHE A 467 11.44 13.85 -5.65
N PRO A 468 12.75 13.78 -5.31
CA PRO A 468 13.24 12.73 -4.40
C PRO A 468 12.54 12.79 -3.05
N ASP A 469 12.19 11.63 -2.48
CA ASP A 469 11.52 11.55 -1.18
C ASP A 469 12.51 11.72 -0.03
N TYR A 470 11.98 11.80 1.19
CA TYR A 470 12.73 11.94 2.44
C TYR A 470 13.85 10.91 2.54
N TRP A 471 13.54 9.63 2.38
CA TRP A 471 14.52 8.55 2.52
C TRP A 471 15.56 8.49 1.40
N GLU A 472 15.36 9.16 0.27
CA GLU A 472 16.35 9.36 -0.79
C GLU A 472 17.28 10.54 -0.47
N LEU A 473 16.74 11.68 -0.07
CA LEU A 473 17.50 12.89 0.22
C LEU A 473 18.21 12.86 1.59
N PHE A 474 17.54 12.27 2.60
CA PHE A 474 17.97 12.34 3.99
C PHE A 474 18.50 11.02 4.56
N SER A 475 18.51 9.94 3.76
CA SER A 475 19.11 8.68 4.19
C SER A 475 20.60 8.85 4.53
N ALA A 476 21.13 7.98 5.37
CA ALA A 476 22.38 8.16 6.12
C ALA A 476 23.68 8.26 5.29
N GLY A 477 23.62 8.35 3.99
CA GLY A 477 24.78 8.31 3.14
C GLY A 477 25.35 9.69 2.81
N LEU A 478 26.15 10.27 3.67
CA LEU A 478 27.23 11.13 3.15
C LEU A 478 28.28 10.20 2.58
N ASN A 479 28.25 10.02 1.30
CA ASN A 479 29.01 9.02 0.62
C ASN A 479 30.14 9.66 -0.12
N GLY A 480 31.32 9.15 0.12
CA GLY A 480 32.53 9.54 -0.53
C GLY A 480 33.55 10.24 0.37
N PRO A 481 34.73 10.57 -0.20
CA PRO A 481 35.80 11.32 0.47
C PRO A 481 35.29 12.67 0.99
N ALA A 482 36.00 13.24 1.95
CA ALA A 482 35.71 14.59 2.44
C ALA A 482 35.61 15.57 1.25
N GLY A 483 34.42 16.22 1.10
CA GLY A 483 34.12 17.13 -0.01
C GLY A 483 33.21 16.56 -1.10
N SER A 484 32.77 15.29 -1.03
CA SER A 484 31.74 14.78 -1.93
C SER A 484 30.36 15.31 -1.55
N ARG A 485 29.48 15.45 -2.55
CA ARG A 485 28.09 15.84 -2.36
C ARG A 485 27.37 14.81 -1.48
N ASN A 486 26.54 15.28 -0.55
CA ASN A 486 25.59 14.41 0.14
C ASN A 486 24.37 14.14 -0.78
N ALA A 487 23.53 13.18 -0.41
CA ALA A 487 22.34 12.84 -1.19
C ALA A 487 21.41 14.05 -1.38
N PHE A 488 21.28 14.91 -0.37
CA PHE A 488 20.43 16.10 -0.43
C PHE A 488 20.85 17.05 -1.57
N ASP A 489 22.12 17.21 -1.80
CA ASP A 489 22.69 18.12 -2.82
C ASP A 489 22.94 17.44 -4.17
N GLY A 490 23.10 16.11 -4.17
CA GLY A 490 23.55 15.34 -5.33
C GLY A 490 22.46 14.62 -6.13
N ILE A 491 21.32 14.31 -5.54
CA ILE A 491 20.26 13.50 -6.19
C ILE A 491 19.30 14.38 -6.99
N GLU A 492 19.16 14.11 -8.28
CA GLU A 492 18.26 14.81 -9.20
C GLU A 492 16.83 14.20 -9.18
N PRO A 493 15.79 14.99 -9.52
CA PRO A 493 14.42 14.48 -9.73
C PRO A 493 14.37 13.44 -10.86
N GLU A 494 13.65 12.35 -10.63
CA GLU A 494 13.39 11.35 -11.67
C GLU A 494 12.42 11.88 -12.73
N LYS A 495 12.64 11.48 -13.98
CA LYS A 495 11.83 11.85 -15.14
C LYS A 495 11.48 10.60 -15.94
N THR A 496 10.24 10.16 -15.81
CA THR A 496 9.73 8.96 -16.49
C THR A 496 8.91 9.36 -17.72
N THR A 497 9.21 8.77 -18.86
CA THR A 497 8.35 8.82 -20.06
C THR A 497 7.99 7.40 -20.44
N GLN A 498 6.69 7.09 -20.54
CA GLN A 498 6.19 5.74 -20.76
C GLN A 498 5.09 5.73 -21.81
N LEU A 499 5.14 4.77 -22.71
CA LEU A 499 4.08 4.38 -23.64
C LEU A 499 3.34 3.17 -23.04
N ASP A 500 2.03 3.22 -23.01
CA ASP A 500 1.14 2.12 -22.66
C ASP A 500 0.20 1.85 -23.84
N ILE A 501 0.03 0.58 -24.19
CA ILE A 501 -0.91 0.13 -25.20
C ILE A 501 -1.69 -1.07 -24.69
N GLY A 502 -2.92 -1.24 -25.14
CA GLY A 502 -3.67 -2.43 -24.74
C GLY A 502 -5.00 -2.59 -25.44
N ILE A 503 -5.61 -3.70 -25.08
CA ILE A 503 -6.93 -4.13 -25.55
C ILE A 503 -7.73 -4.65 -24.37
N GLN A 504 -9.01 -4.37 -24.35
CA GLN A 504 -9.98 -4.88 -23.39
C GLN A 504 -11.20 -5.37 -24.12
N TYR A 505 -11.63 -6.59 -23.81
CA TYR A 505 -12.84 -7.23 -24.31
C TYR A 505 -13.72 -7.63 -23.12
N GLN A 506 -15.02 -7.36 -23.19
CA GLN A 506 -15.94 -7.74 -22.13
C GLN A 506 -17.34 -8.03 -22.69
N ASP A 507 -17.77 -9.29 -22.59
CA ASP A 507 -19.15 -9.72 -22.81
C ASP A 507 -19.65 -10.54 -21.59
N ASP A 508 -20.84 -11.15 -21.72
CA ASP A 508 -21.47 -11.91 -20.62
C ASP A 508 -20.68 -13.16 -20.21
N LYS A 509 -19.82 -13.70 -21.06
CA LYS A 509 -19.07 -14.94 -20.83
C LYS A 509 -17.57 -14.75 -20.71
N LEU A 510 -17.03 -13.75 -21.39
CA LEU A 510 -15.59 -13.53 -21.51
C LEU A 510 -15.23 -12.10 -21.12
N GLN A 511 -14.37 -11.98 -20.13
CA GLN A 511 -13.62 -10.76 -19.87
C GLN A 511 -12.15 -11.06 -20.18
N ALA A 512 -11.56 -10.29 -21.08
CA ALA A 512 -10.16 -10.46 -21.44
C ALA A 512 -9.51 -9.10 -21.65
N TRP A 513 -8.31 -8.95 -21.20
CA TRP A 513 -7.53 -7.75 -21.41
C TRP A 513 -6.05 -8.07 -21.55
N ALA A 514 -5.34 -7.27 -22.28
CA ALA A 514 -3.90 -7.28 -22.38
C ALA A 514 -3.36 -5.86 -22.42
N SER A 515 -2.29 -5.60 -21.72
CA SER A 515 -1.57 -4.34 -21.73
C SER A 515 -0.08 -4.57 -21.86
N ALA A 516 0.60 -3.69 -22.60
CA ALA A 516 2.05 -3.65 -22.66
C ALA A 516 2.52 -2.22 -22.44
N TYR A 517 3.68 -2.08 -21.81
CA TYR A 517 4.30 -0.78 -21.56
C TYR A 517 5.79 -0.80 -21.87
N ALA A 518 6.29 0.37 -22.30
CA ALA A 518 7.72 0.61 -22.47
C ALA A 518 8.04 2.05 -22.08
N GLY A 519 9.07 2.24 -21.25
CA GLY A 519 9.42 3.54 -20.73
C GLY A 519 10.92 3.73 -20.55
N GLN A 520 11.31 5.02 -20.52
CA GLN A 520 12.62 5.49 -20.13
C GLN A 520 12.48 6.31 -18.85
N VAL A 521 13.34 6.05 -17.88
CA VAL A 521 13.47 6.84 -16.66
C VAL A 521 14.85 7.47 -16.65
N ARG A 522 14.89 8.78 -16.82
CA ARG A 522 16.12 9.56 -16.62
C ARG A 522 16.26 9.88 -15.14
N ASP A 523 17.49 9.91 -14.68
CA ASP A 523 17.81 10.21 -13.28
C ASP A 523 17.12 9.25 -12.28
N TYR A 524 16.93 7.96 -12.65
CA TYR A 524 16.38 6.94 -11.76
C TYR A 524 17.23 6.82 -10.50
N ILE A 525 16.61 6.95 -9.33
CA ILE A 525 17.32 6.91 -8.05
C ILE A 525 17.54 5.45 -7.63
N LEU A 526 18.81 5.06 -7.59
CA LEU A 526 19.29 3.72 -7.27
C LEU A 526 20.17 3.77 -6.02
N PHE A 527 20.12 2.73 -5.19
CA PHE A 527 21.03 2.57 -4.05
C PHE A 527 22.11 1.53 -4.38
N ASP A 528 23.37 1.92 -4.20
CA ASP A 528 24.55 1.06 -4.37
C ASP A 528 25.10 0.67 -2.98
N TYR A 529 25.17 -0.64 -2.71
CA TYR A 529 25.63 -1.24 -1.46
C TYR A 529 27.04 -1.83 -1.59
N ARG A 530 27.65 -1.80 -2.78
CA ARG A 530 28.96 -2.41 -3.05
C ARG A 530 30.14 -1.67 -2.43
N GLY A 531 29.93 -0.43 -2.00
CA GLY A 531 30.95 0.39 -1.32
C GLY A 531 31.00 0.14 0.19
N MET A 532 31.88 0.89 0.88
CA MET A 532 31.95 0.87 2.35
C MET A 532 30.71 1.51 3.03
N SER A 533 29.89 2.21 2.27
CA SER A 533 28.63 2.81 2.71
C SER A 533 27.62 2.74 1.58
N THR A 534 26.35 2.59 1.92
CA THR A 534 25.23 2.65 0.97
C THR A 534 25.14 4.04 0.37
N GLN A 535 24.97 4.11 -0.95
CA GLN A 535 24.95 5.34 -1.72
C GLN A 535 23.71 5.42 -2.60
N ALA A 536 22.95 6.51 -2.47
CA ALA A 536 21.93 6.85 -3.46
C ALA A 536 22.60 7.59 -4.64
N ASP A 537 22.27 7.19 -5.86
CA ASP A 537 22.82 7.74 -7.10
C ASP A 537 21.74 7.79 -8.18
N ASN A 538 21.90 8.68 -9.15
CA ASN A 538 21.07 8.75 -10.33
C ASN A 538 21.66 7.94 -11.49
N VAL A 539 20.84 7.12 -12.11
CA VAL A 539 21.17 6.38 -13.34
C VAL A 539 20.06 6.54 -14.37
N ASP A 540 20.36 6.32 -15.64
CA ASP A 540 19.32 6.19 -16.65
C ASP A 540 18.82 4.74 -16.70
N ALA A 541 17.51 4.55 -16.72
CA ALA A 541 16.89 3.24 -16.77
C ALA A 541 15.91 3.09 -17.94
N ARG A 542 15.75 1.86 -18.42
CA ARG A 542 14.68 1.46 -19.32
C ARG A 542 13.83 0.40 -18.64
N ILE A 543 12.52 0.55 -18.75
CA ILE A 543 11.53 -0.36 -18.19
C ILE A 543 10.59 -0.81 -19.29
N MET A 544 10.19 -2.07 -19.29
CA MET A 544 9.15 -2.58 -20.18
C MET A 544 8.48 -3.80 -19.54
N GLY A 545 7.31 -4.14 -20.03
CA GLY A 545 6.59 -5.32 -19.55
C GLY A 545 5.22 -5.43 -20.16
N GLY A 546 4.46 -6.38 -19.63
CA GLY A 546 3.10 -6.59 -20.05
C GLY A 546 2.32 -7.38 -19.01
N GLU A 547 1.03 -7.22 -19.08
CA GLU A 547 0.07 -7.89 -18.22
C GLU A 547 -1.08 -8.36 -19.10
N LEU A 548 -1.65 -9.49 -18.76
CA LEU A 548 -2.89 -9.98 -19.37
C LEU A 548 -3.77 -10.66 -18.33
N GLY A 549 -5.06 -10.65 -18.58
CA GLY A 549 -6.05 -11.36 -17.79
C GLY A 549 -7.17 -11.88 -18.66
N VAL A 550 -7.70 -13.03 -18.30
CA VAL A 550 -8.85 -13.67 -18.92
C VAL A 550 -9.71 -14.23 -17.81
N ALA A 551 -11.00 -13.96 -17.84
CA ALA A 551 -12.01 -14.61 -17.04
C ALA A 551 -13.10 -15.15 -17.98
N TYR A 552 -13.34 -16.45 -17.94
CA TYR A 552 -14.24 -17.13 -18.86
C TYR A 552 -15.27 -17.98 -18.11
N ALA A 553 -16.55 -17.67 -18.30
CA ALA A 553 -17.66 -18.52 -17.85
C ALA A 553 -17.82 -19.72 -18.79
N LEU A 554 -17.30 -20.89 -18.37
CA LEU A 554 -17.38 -22.13 -19.12
C LEU A 554 -18.85 -22.56 -19.30
N ASP A 555 -19.61 -22.43 -18.23
CA ASP A 555 -21.06 -22.60 -18.19
C ASP A 555 -21.67 -21.75 -17.04
N SER A 556 -22.93 -22.00 -16.67
CA SER A 556 -23.62 -21.27 -15.59
C SER A 556 -22.95 -21.46 -14.18
N ASN A 557 -22.12 -22.46 -14.01
CA ASN A 557 -21.55 -22.85 -12.72
C ASN A 557 -20.02 -22.76 -12.68
N TRP A 558 -19.36 -22.99 -13.82
CA TRP A 558 -17.91 -23.03 -13.90
C TRP A 558 -17.32 -21.75 -14.49
N LYS A 559 -16.38 -21.17 -13.80
CA LYS A 559 -15.57 -20.03 -14.23
C LYS A 559 -14.09 -20.37 -14.15
N ALA A 560 -13.34 -20.04 -15.20
CA ALA A 560 -11.89 -20.12 -15.24
C ALA A 560 -11.32 -18.70 -15.35
N ASP A 561 -10.34 -18.39 -14.51
CA ASP A 561 -9.61 -17.12 -14.55
C ASP A 561 -8.11 -17.41 -14.75
N ALA A 562 -7.45 -16.58 -15.54
CA ALA A 562 -6.01 -16.62 -15.75
C ALA A 562 -5.45 -15.18 -15.77
N THR A 563 -4.32 -14.95 -15.14
CA THR A 563 -3.55 -13.71 -15.26
C THR A 563 -2.08 -14.01 -15.47
N LEU A 564 -1.40 -13.13 -16.19
CA LEU A 564 0.04 -13.18 -16.41
C LEU A 564 0.59 -11.75 -16.27
N ALA A 565 1.73 -11.61 -15.59
CA ALA A 565 2.42 -10.33 -15.43
C ALA A 565 3.93 -10.53 -15.58
N TYR A 566 4.56 -9.62 -16.33
CA TYR A 566 6.00 -9.59 -16.54
C TYR A 566 6.53 -8.16 -16.50
N ALA A 567 7.63 -7.95 -15.80
CA ALA A 567 8.35 -6.69 -15.76
C ALA A 567 9.83 -6.90 -16.05
N TRP A 568 10.40 -6.01 -16.85
CA TRP A 568 11.81 -6.01 -17.23
C TRP A 568 12.39 -4.62 -17.05
N GLY A 569 13.59 -4.55 -16.49
CA GLY A 569 14.32 -3.30 -16.31
C GLY A 569 15.81 -3.44 -16.65
N LYS A 570 16.39 -2.35 -17.13
CA LYS A 570 17.82 -2.22 -17.43
C LYS A 570 18.34 -0.86 -16.97
N ASN A 571 19.42 -0.85 -16.22
CA ASN A 571 20.23 0.33 -16.00
C ASN A 571 21.00 0.62 -17.30
N SER A 572 20.67 1.71 -17.97
CA SER A 572 21.29 2.07 -19.27
C SER A 572 22.63 2.76 -19.10
N SER A 573 22.95 3.27 -17.91
CA SER A 573 24.21 3.97 -17.61
C SER A 573 25.41 3.03 -17.60
N ASP A 574 25.22 1.78 -17.16
CA ASP A 574 26.27 0.76 -17.07
C ASP A 574 25.97 -0.53 -17.84
N GLY A 575 24.72 -0.70 -18.29
CA GLY A 575 24.30 -1.88 -19.06
C GLY A 575 23.83 -3.06 -18.21
N GLU A 576 23.86 -2.99 -16.88
CA GLU A 576 23.41 -4.01 -15.95
C GLU A 576 21.87 -4.14 -15.92
N ALA A 577 21.37 -5.18 -15.26
CA ALA A 577 19.95 -5.31 -14.95
C ALA A 577 19.53 -4.17 -13.99
N LEU A 578 18.27 -3.73 -14.05
CA LEU A 578 17.69 -2.94 -12.97
C LEU A 578 17.40 -3.89 -11.79
N PRO A 579 17.83 -3.57 -10.56
CA PRO A 579 17.65 -4.47 -9.42
C PRO A 579 16.19 -4.57 -9.00
N GLN A 580 15.90 -5.64 -8.25
CA GLN A 580 14.60 -5.89 -7.63
C GLN A 580 13.42 -5.91 -8.62
N MET A 581 13.66 -6.41 -9.83
CA MET A 581 12.60 -6.65 -10.82
C MET A 581 11.89 -7.97 -10.50
N PRO A 582 10.54 -7.98 -10.41
CA PRO A 582 9.79 -9.21 -10.19
C PRO A 582 9.94 -10.16 -11.39
N PRO A 583 9.97 -11.49 -11.17
CA PRO A 583 9.94 -12.49 -12.23
C PRO A 583 8.57 -12.54 -12.92
N LEU A 584 8.48 -13.32 -14.00
CA LEU A 584 7.21 -13.67 -14.62
C LEU A 584 6.31 -14.43 -13.63
N GLU A 585 5.08 -13.96 -13.47
CA GLU A 585 4.08 -14.61 -12.62
C GLU A 585 2.82 -14.94 -13.41
N ALA A 586 2.31 -16.15 -13.26
CA ALA A 586 1.01 -16.59 -13.74
C ALA A 586 0.13 -17.03 -12.57
N ARG A 587 -1.15 -16.70 -12.63
CA ARG A 587 -2.22 -17.18 -11.75
C ARG A 587 -3.28 -17.84 -12.58
N LEU A 588 -3.62 -19.05 -12.23
CA LEU A 588 -4.65 -19.85 -12.91
C LEU A 588 -5.66 -20.28 -11.86
N SER A 589 -6.92 -19.98 -12.03
CA SER A 589 -7.96 -20.42 -11.12
C SER A 589 -9.14 -21.03 -11.83
N LEU A 590 -9.78 -21.95 -11.14
CA LEU A 590 -11.01 -22.60 -11.56
C LEU A 590 -11.99 -22.57 -10.38
N THR A 591 -13.16 -22.00 -10.60
CA THR A 591 -14.19 -21.88 -9.58
C THR A 591 -15.47 -22.57 -10.06
N TYR A 592 -16.03 -23.41 -9.21
CA TYR A 592 -17.39 -23.89 -9.34
C TYR A 592 -18.28 -23.16 -8.34
N ALA A 593 -19.35 -22.56 -8.82
CA ALA A 593 -20.30 -21.83 -7.98
C ALA A 593 -21.71 -22.27 -8.33
N ARG A 594 -22.55 -22.52 -7.32
CA ARG A 594 -23.93 -22.92 -7.49
C ARG A 594 -24.76 -22.48 -6.29
N ASP A 595 -25.89 -21.82 -6.57
CA ASP A 595 -26.81 -21.35 -5.55
C ASP A 595 -26.07 -20.57 -4.44
N ASP A 596 -26.00 -21.13 -3.24
CA ASP A 596 -25.42 -20.48 -2.06
C ASP A 596 -23.98 -20.88 -1.75
N TRP A 597 -23.29 -21.64 -2.60
CA TRP A 597 -21.94 -22.09 -2.32
C TRP A 597 -21.01 -22.07 -3.54
N SER A 598 -19.73 -21.95 -3.26
CA SER A 598 -18.67 -22.10 -4.26
C SER A 598 -17.51 -22.87 -3.71
N VAL A 599 -16.74 -23.48 -4.62
CA VAL A 599 -15.40 -24.03 -4.36
C VAL A 599 -14.47 -23.61 -5.48
N GLY A 600 -13.22 -23.34 -5.15
CA GLY A 600 -12.24 -22.89 -6.11
C GLY A 600 -10.85 -23.44 -5.83
N ALA A 601 -10.04 -23.45 -6.88
CA ALA A 601 -8.62 -23.77 -6.81
C ALA A 601 -7.82 -22.63 -7.47
N LEU A 602 -6.73 -22.24 -6.88
CA LEU A 602 -5.76 -21.29 -7.42
C LEU A 602 -4.40 -21.97 -7.54
N TRP A 603 -3.82 -21.94 -8.74
CA TRP A 603 -2.44 -22.33 -8.98
C TRP A 603 -1.63 -21.07 -9.35
N ARG A 604 -0.71 -20.69 -8.48
CA ARG A 604 0.21 -19.60 -8.70
C ARG A 604 1.56 -20.15 -9.13
N VAL A 605 2.07 -19.69 -10.27
CA VAL A 605 3.35 -20.12 -10.85
C VAL A 605 4.21 -18.88 -11.07
N VAL A 606 5.41 -18.90 -10.52
CA VAL A 606 6.40 -17.83 -10.62
C VAL A 606 7.69 -18.41 -11.17
N ASP A 607 8.25 -17.72 -12.18
CA ASP A 607 9.50 -18.16 -12.80
C ASP A 607 10.71 -17.80 -11.92
N SER A 608 11.86 -18.34 -12.24
CA SER A 608 13.13 -17.95 -11.66
C SER A 608 13.53 -16.55 -12.08
N GLN A 609 14.27 -15.82 -11.23
CA GLN A 609 14.87 -14.55 -11.58
C GLN A 609 16.39 -14.63 -11.50
N GLY A 610 17.03 -14.68 -12.68
CA GLY A 610 18.49 -14.66 -12.81
C GLY A 610 19.03 -13.33 -13.33
N ARG A 611 18.15 -12.35 -13.63
CA ARG A 611 18.56 -11.00 -14.02
C ARG A 611 18.59 -10.11 -12.79
N ILE A 612 19.74 -10.11 -12.13
CA ILE A 612 19.98 -9.36 -10.89
C ILE A 612 21.11 -8.34 -11.08
N ALA A 613 21.16 -7.33 -10.22
CA ALA A 613 22.27 -6.40 -10.05
C ALA A 613 22.77 -6.52 -8.61
N GLU A 614 23.65 -7.48 -8.36
CA GLU A 614 24.13 -7.80 -7.01
C GLU A 614 24.74 -6.56 -6.33
N GLY A 615 24.34 -6.33 -5.07
CA GLY A 615 24.74 -5.16 -4.30
C GLY A 615 24.09 -3.86 -4.74
N ARG A 616 23.06 -3.89 -5.58
CA ARG A 616 22.23 -2.73 -5.92
C ARG A 616 20.77 -2.97 -5.60
N GLY A 617 20.07 -1.88 -5.35
CA GLY A 617 18.64 -1.96 -4.97
C GLY A 617 18.07 -0.61 -4.62
N ASN A 618 17.39 -0.58 -3.50
CA ASN A 618 16.77 0.60 -2.94
C ASN A 618 17.01 0.68 -1.42
N VAL A 619 16.43 1.66 -0.74
CA VAL A 619 16.60 1.83 0.71
C VAL A 619 16.07 0.64 1.53
N VAL A 620 15.16 -0.15 0.99
CA VAL A 620 14.56 -1.30 1.69
C VAL A 620 15.43 -2.54 1.59
N GLY A 621 16.09 -2.77 0.44
CA GLY A 621 16.90 -3.95 0.18
C GLY A 621 17.65 -3.90 -1.13
N GLN A 622 18.38 -4.95 -1.42
CA GLN A 622 19.25 -5.10 -2.59
C GLN A 622 19.11 -6.48 -3.23
N ASP A 623 19.50 -6.59 -4.48
CA ASP A 623 19.76 -7.89 -5.09
C ASP A 623 21.03 -8.51 -4.48
N PHE A 624 20.98 -9.79 -4.11
CA PHE A 624 22.11 -10.49 -3.50
C PHE A 624 22.30 -11.90 -4.06
N ALA A 625 21.30 -12.49 -4.72
CA ALA A 625 21.37 -13.79 -5.37
C ALA A 625 20.19 -13.96 -6.35
N ASP A 626 20.32 -14.90 -7.27
CA ASP A 626 19.22 -15.40 -8.08
C ASP A 626 18.09 -15.96 -7.21
N SER A 627 16.87 -15.98 -7.72
CA SER A 627 15.75 -16.66 -7.09
C SER A 627 15.23 -17.83 -7.92
N ALA A 628 14.93 -18.93 -7.25
CA ALA A 628 14.30 -20.08 -7.88
C ALA A 628 12.83 -19.82 -8.19
N GLY A 629 12.33 -20.38 -9.29
CA GLY A 629 10.91 -20.40 -9.59
C GLY A 629 10.14 -21.36 -8.67
N PHE A 630 8.85 -21.11 -8.52
CA PHE A 630 7.98 -21.95 -7.70
C PHE A 630 6.56 -22.05 -8.26
N GLY A 631 5.84 -23.08 -7.82
CA GLY A 631 4.42 -23.25 -8.05
C GLY A 631 3.71 -23.57 -6.73
N VAL A 632 2.64 -22.87 -6.41
CA VAL A 632 1.86 -23.02 -5.18
C VAL A 632 0.40 -23.23 -5.53
N LEU A 633 -0.18 -24.32 -5.01
CA LEU A 633 -1.60 -24.65 -5.18
C LEU A 633 -2.36 -24.29 -3.90
N SER A 634 -3.51 -23.64 -4.05
CA SER A 634 -4.41 -23.26 -2.97
C SER A 634 -5.83 -23.67 -3.29
N LEU A 635 -6.63 -23.98 -2.28
CA LEU A 635 -8.05 -24.31 -2.40
C LEU A 635 -8.88 -23.38 -1.53
N ASN A 636 -10.07 -23.02 -2.00
CA ASN A 636 -11.01 -22.19 -1.27
C ASN A 636 -12.45 -22.65 -1.42
N GLY A 637 -13.32 -22.14 -0.59
CA GLY A 637 -14.77 -22.29 -0.72
C GLY A 637 -15.49 -21.18 0.04
N ALA A 638 -16.72 -20.90 -0.38
CA ALA A 638 -17.59 -19.97 0.30
C ALA A 638 -19.02 -20.55 0.36
N TYR A 639 -19.75 -20.17 1.41
CA TYR A 639 -21.14 -20.58 1.63
C TYR A 639 -21.95 -19.42 2.22
N ARG A 640 -23.08 -19.09 1.59
CA ARG A 640 -24.06 -18.14 2.10
C ARG A 640 -25.02 -18.89 3.03
N VAL A 641 -24.89 -18.63 4.34
CA VAL A 641 -25.75 -19.24 5.38
C VAL A 641 -27.12 -18.57 5.39
N SER A 642 -27.15 -17.26 5.18
CA SER A 642 -28.34 -16.42 5.05
C SER A 642 -27.99 -15.19 4.20
N GLN A 643 -28.95 -14.31 3.95
CA GLN A 643 -28.69 -13.03 3.28
C GLN A 643 -27.68 -12.16 4.04
N GLN A 644 -27.59 -12.33 5.37
CA GLN A 644 -26.73 -11.53 6.26
C GLN A 644 -25.40 -12.21 6.58
N VAL A 645 -25.24 -13.52 6.34
CA VAL A 645 -24.09 -14.29 6.82
C VAL A 645 -23.43 -15.08 5.71
N LYS A 646 -22.17 -14.78 5.45
CA LYS A 646 -21.31 -15.49 4.51
C LYS A 646 -20.15 -16.14 5.25
N LEU A 647 -19.88 -17.41 4.95
CA LEU A 647 -18.69 -18.13 5.39
C LEU A 647 -17.75 -18.31 4.22
N SER A 648 -16.45 -18.13 4.44
CA SER A 648 -15.43 -18.50 3.49
C SER A 648 -14.27 -19.20 4.20
N ALA A 649 -13.63 -20.14 3.54
CA ALA A 649 -12.49 -20.87 4.09
C ALA A 649 -11.53 -21.31 2.98
N GLY A 650 -10.29 -21.59 3.34
CA GLY A 650 -9.33 -22.08 2.37
C GLY A 650 -8.06 -22.60 2.99
N VAL A 651 -7.25 -23.14 2.09
CA VAL A 651 -5.90 -23.63 2.34
C VAL A 651 -4.96 -22.98 1.34
N ASP A 652 -4.03 -22.20 1.81
CA ASP A 652 -2.94 -21.66 1.00
C ASP A 652 -1.73 -22.58 1.09
N ASN A 653 -0.95 -22.67 -0.01
CA ASN A 653 0.18 -23.58 -0.11
C ASN A 653 -0.17 -25.03 0.30
N LEU A 654 -1.17 -25.61 -0.35
CA LEU A 654 -1.73 -26.95 -0.04
C LEU A 654 -0.66 -28.03 0.11
N LEU A 655 0.40 -27.98 -0.73
CA LEU A 655 1.46 -28.97 -0.78
C LEU A 655 2.61 -28.70 0.20
N ASP A 656 2.48 -27.68 1.04
CA ASP A 656 3.47 -27.30 2.04
C ASP A 656 4.87 -27.04 1.45
N LYS A 657 4.90 -26.40 0.28
CA LYS A 657 6.15 -26.13 -0.42
C LYS A 657 6.93 -25.03 0.29
N ARG A 658 8.22 -25.24 0.54
CA ARG A 658 9.15 -24.17 0.88
C ARG A 658 9.45 -23.32 -0.35
N TYR A 659 9.29 -22.02 -0.26
CA TYR A 659 9.61 -21.07 -1.33
C TYR A 659 9.83 -19.66 -0.77
N ALA A 660 10.51 -18.82 -1.55
CA ALA A 660 10.69 -17.41 -1.28
C ALA A 660 10.38 -16.59 -2.53
N GLU A 661 9.79 -15.42 -2.35
CA GLU A 661 9.62 -14.43 -3.42
C GLU A 661 10.95 -13.78 -3.77
N ASN A 662 11.14 -13.39 -5.05
CA ASN A 662 12.39 -12.72 -5.47
C ASN A 662 12.68 -11.45 -4.66
N LEU A 663 11.64 -10.69 -4.29
CA LEU A 663 11.77 -9.42 -3.58
C LEU A 663 11.82 -9.57 -2.04
N ASN A 664 11.75 -10.77 -1.50
CA ASN A 664 11.94 -10.98 -0.07
C ASN A 664 13.37 -10.62 0.34
N LEU A 665 13.50 -9.94 1.47
CA LEU A 665 14.82 -9.59 1.99
C LEU A 665 15.62 -10.82 2.38
N ALA A 666 16.94 -10.69 2.39
CA ALA A 666 17.80 -11.64 3.07
C ALA A 666 17.54 -11.65 4.58
N GLY A 667 17.82 -12.75 5.23
CA GLY A 667 17.82 -12.83 6.67
C GLY A 667 18.88 -11.91 7.30
N ASP A 668 18.73 -11.61 8.59
CA ASP A 668 19.73 -10.91 9.37
C ASP A 668 20.50 -11.90 10.25
N ALA A 669 21.77 -12.15 9.90
CA ALA A 669 22.61 -13.12 10.61
C ALA A 669 22.87 -12.73 12.08
N GLY A 670 22.82 -11.45 12.41
CA GLY A 670 22.91 -10.95 13.79
C GLY A 670 21.76 -11.42 14.67
N PHE A 671 20.65 -11.88 14.06
CA PHE A 671 19.45 -12.37 14.75
C PHE A 671 19.14 -13.85 14.46
N GLY A 672 20.11 -14.58 13.90
CA GLY A 672 19.99 -16.02 13.68
C GLY A 672 19.40 -16.43 12.35
N PHE A 673 19.15 -15.48 11.44
CA PHE A 673 18.69 -15.78 10.08
C PHE A 673 19.84 -15.65 9.07
N PRO A 674 20.00 -16.57 8.09
CA PRO A 674 21.08 -16.50 7.10
C PRO A 674 21.02 -15.20 6.28
N ALA A 675 22.14 -14.47 6.21
CA ALA A 675 22.23 -13.19 5.48
C ALA A 675 22.35 -13.37 3.95
N ASP A 676 22.57 -14.57 3.48
CA ASP A 676 22.71 -14.97 2.07
C ASP A 676 21.47 -15.71 1.54
N THR A 677 20.43 -15.82 2.35
CA THR A 677 19.21 -16.59 2.01
C THR A 677 17.98 -15.67 2.15
N ARG A 678 17.09 -15.70 1.16
CA ARG A 678 15.81 -14.98 1.23
C ARG A 678 14.94 -15.55 2.33
N ILE A 679 14.18 -14.66 2.97
CA ILE A 679 13.15 -15.07 3.93
C ILE A 679 12.09 -15.87 3.17
N ASP A 680 11.83 -17.08 3.65
CA ASP A 680 10.81 -17.95 3.09
C ASP A 680 9.40 -17.39 3.34
N GLU A 681 8.48 -17.72 2.43
CA GLU A 681 7.04 -17.50 2.58
C GLU A 681 6.43 -18.57 3.52
N PRO A 682 5.20 -18.30 4.04
CA PRO A 682 4.51 -19.29 4.87
C PRO A 682 4.36 -20.65 4.20
N GLY A 683 4.52 -21.71 4.98
CA GLY A 683 4.14 -23.07 4.63
C GLY A 683 2.62 -23.18 4.44
N ARG A 684 2.07 -24.39 4.55
CA ARG A 684 0.63 -24.58 4.42
C ARG A 684 -0.14 -23.84 5.50
N THR A 685 -1.04 -22.94 5.09
CA THR A 685 -1.88 -22.14 5.98
C THR A 685 -3.35 -22.43 5.75
N LEU A 686 -4.07 -22.67 6.85
CA LEU A 686 -5.53 -22.81 6.89
C LEU A 686 -6.14 -21.50 7.34
N TRP A 687 -7.29 -21.15 6.80
CA TRP A 687 -8.05 -19.97 7.22
C TRP A 687 -9.55 -20.19 7.08
N ALA A 688 -10.31 -19.48 7.90
CA ALA A 688 -11.76 -19.36 7.80
C ALA A 688 -12.18 -17.93 8.15
N LYS A 689 -13.14 -17.39 7.41
CA LYS A 689 -13.71 -16.04 7.61
C LYS A 689 -15.22 -16.12 7.67
N VAL A 690 -15.81 -15.31 8.54
CA VAL A 690 -17.23 -15.07 8.62
C VAL A 690 -17.48 -13.60 8.37
N ASP A 691 -18.35 -13.28 7.42
CA ASP A 691 -18.82 -11.93 7.14
C ASP A 691 -20.29 -11.81 7.53
N PHE A 692 -20.65 -10.68 8.15
CA PHE A 692 -22.00 -10.32 8.60
C PHE A 692 -22.38 -8.97 8.00
N ASP A 693 -23.51 -8.91 7.30
CA ASP A 693 -24.07 -7.71 6.68
C ASP A 693 -25.51 -7.49 7.14
N PHE A 694 -25.80 -6.33 7.75
CA PHE A 694 -27.11 -5.96 8.28
C PHE A 694 -27.52 -4.57 7.86
#